data_6f16705edda9d19ae56700a133e60e5d
#
_entry.id   6f16705edda9d19ae56700a133e60e5d
#
_cell.length_a   1.000
_cell.length_b   1.000
_cell.length_c   1.000
_cell.angle_alpha   90.00
_cell.angle_beta   90.00
_cell.angle_gamma   90.00
#
_symmetry.space_group_name_H-M   'P 1'
#
loop_
_entity.id
_entity.type
_entity.pdbx_description
1 polymer ?
#
loop_
_entity_poly.entity_id
_entity_poly.type
_entity_poly.pdbx_seq_one_letter_code
_entity_poly.pdbx_strand_id
1 'polypeptide(L)'
;MDEKKRILQLRKELHEHNYKYYVLNQPEISDQEFDFMMHELQDLEAKHPELADPNSPTQRVGSDLNHEFQQVTHKYPMLSLANTYNEQDVADWYDSVKRGLSGEDFEVCCEMKYDGLSISLTYIDGKLVRGVTRGDGVHGDDVTENVKTIRCIPLVLPGTGYPREFEIRGEILMPWKVFERLNAERAAAEEPLFATPRNAASGTLKSQNSALVASRQLDSYLYYLLGDEMPCDGHYENLMAAKQWGFKISEGMKKVKTLQEIYDYINYWDAERKNLPVATDGIVLKVNSLRQQRNLGYTAKSPRWAIAYKYKAERACTRLNEVTFQVGRTGAITPVANMDPVQLAGTTVKRATLNNEDFIRSFDLHIGDYVYVEKGGEIIPKIVGVDLDRRPIIAQPVSFITHCPECGTKLVRYEGEAAWYCPNDAGCPPQIKGRIEHFISRRAMNIDSIGPETVDDFYRQGLVRNVADLYTIDVQQINGDGNRQKSAMKIIKGIEASKQVPFERVVFALGIRFVGETSGKLLARHFKSIDNLMNASLQQLLDIDGIGEVMAKSIMTFFHNPQNMEIVERLRSYGLQMALSEEQTAQASDKLQGKSIVISGVFQHHSRDEYKLLIEQNGGKNVGSISGKTSFILAGDNMGPSKLQKAEKLGIPIISEDDFLKMIE
;
A
#
# COMPACT_ATOMS: atom_id res chain seq x y z
N MET A 1 10.49 0.69 51.57
CA MET A 1 11.05 0.22 50.27
C MET A 1 11.51 1.46 49.53
N ASP A 2 12.66 1.43 48.89
CA ASP A 2 13.13 2.57 48.07
C ASP A 2 12.10 2.85 46.94
N GLU A 3 11.57 4.06 46.89
CA GLU A 3 10.50 4.44 45.91
C GLU A 3 10.93 4.12 44.46
N LYS A 4 12.21 4.27 44.12
CA LYS A 4 12.78 3.87 42.83
C LYS A 4 12.64 2.39 42.54
N LYS A 5 12.93 1.53 43.55
CA LYS A 5 12.73 0.09 43.39
C LYS A 5 11.27 -0.28 43.26
N ARG A 6 10.37 0.45 43.96
CA ARG A 6 8.95 0.20 43.88
C ARG A 6 8.39 0.59 42.49
N ILE A 7 8.82 1.71 41.88
CA ILE A 7 8.47 2.09 40.54
C ILE A 7 8.85 0.98 39.53
N LEU A 8 10.09 0.50 39.57
CA LEU A 8 10.54 -0.54 38.65
C LEU A 8 9.76 -1.86 38.84
N GLN A 9 9.46 -2.22 40.07
CA GLN A 9 8.68 -3.41 40.40
C GLN A 9 7.24 -3.28 39.84
N LEU A 10 6.54 -2.17 40.10
CA LEU A 10 5.18 -1.92 39.63
C LEU A 10 5.10 -1.91 38.11
N ARG A 11 6.06 -1.29 37.42
CA ARG A 11 6.13 -1.33 35.95
C ARG A 11 6.20 -2.77 35.45
N LYS A 12 7.07 -3.60 36.02
CA LYS A 12 7.22 -5.00 35.65
C LYS A 12 5.92 -5.79 35.90
N GLU A 13 5.37 -5.70 37.09
CA GLU A 13 4.14 -6.41 37.49
C GLU A 13 2.95 -6.00 36.61
N LEU A 14 2.75 -4.71 36.37
CA LEU A 14 1.67 -4.21 35.53
C LEU A 14 1.82 -4.62 34.05
N HIS A 15 3.04 -4.67 33.51
CA HIS A 15 3.26 -5.22 32.17
C HIS A 15 2.91 -6.71 32.10
N GLU A 16 3.29 -7.48 33.11
CA GLU A 16 3.02 -8.92 33.20
C GLU A 16 1.51 -9.20 33.32
N HIS A 17 0.80 -8.50 34.22
CA HIS A 17 -0.66 -8.62 34.35
C HIS A 17 -1.42 -8.19 33.10
N ASN A 18 -0.97 -7.11 32.44
CA ASN A 18 -1.53 -6.69 31.17
C ASN A 18 -1.36 -7.74 30.06
N TYR A 19 -0.19 -8.37 30.00
CA TYR A 19 0.07 -9.47 29.05
C TYR A 19 -0.84 -10.67 29.33
N LYS A 20 -0.92 -11.13 30.60
CA LYS A 20 -1.77 -12.25 31.00
C LYS A 20 -3.25 -12.00 30.69
N TYR A 21 -3.74 -10.77 30.91
CA TYR A 21 -5.14 -10.40 30.67
C TYR A 21 -5.45 -10.30 29.17
N TYR A 22 -4.72 -9.46 28.40
CA TYR A 22 -5.10 -9.09 27.04
C TYR A 22 -4.53 -9.99 25.95
N VAL A 23 -3.44 -10.72 26.21
CA VAL A 23 -2.81 -11.60 25.22
C VAL A 23 -3.11 -13.08 25.54
N LEU A 24 -2.98 -13.50 26.79
CA LEU A 24 -3.18 -14.89 27.19
C LEU A 24 -4.63 -15.21 27.58
N ASN A 25 -5.51 -14.23 27.82
CA ASN A 25 -6.84 -14.42 28.39
C ASN A 25 -6.84 -15.17 29.75
N GLN A 26 -5.82 -14.97 30.57
CA GLN A 26 -5.62 -15.65 31.86
C GLN A 26 -5.31 -14.62 32.95
N PRO A 27 -6.29 -13.79 33.38
CA PRO A 27 -6.09 -12.82 34.45
C PRO A 27 -5.81 -13.50 35.78
N GLU A 28 -4.78 -13.03 36.50
CA GLU A 28 -4.42 -13.52 37.82
C GLU A 28 -4.84 -12.59 38.96
N ILE A 29 -5.14 -11.32 38.64
CA ILE A 29 -5.62 -10.32 39.59
C ILE A 29 -6.95 -9.72 39.09
N SER A 30 -7.72 -9.14 39.99
CA SER A 30 -8.94 -8.41 39.67
C SER A 30 -8.65 -7.05 39.01
N ASP A 31 -9.61 -6.51 38.26
CA ASP A 31 -9.52 -5.16 37.68
C ASP A 31 -9.26 -4.11 38.77
N GLN A 32 -9.86 -4.27 39.95
CA GLN A 32 -9.66 -3.37 41.06
C GLN A 32 -8.22 -3.38 41.59
N GLU A 33 -7.60 -4.55 41.72
CA GLU A 33 -6.20 -4.67 42.13
C GLU A 33 -5.26 -4.06 41.09
N PHE A 34 -5.53 -4.29 39.81
CA PHE A 34 -4.78 -3.68 38.71
C PHE A 34 -4.85 -2.16 38.74
N ASP A 35 -6.05 -1.59 38.96
CA ASP A 35 -6.26 -0.15 39.07
C ASP A 35 -5.52 0.45 40.26
N PHE A 36 -5.51 -0.21 41.41
CA PHE A 36 -4.74 0.25 42.58
C PHE A 36 -3.23 0.29 42.30
N MET A 37 -2.68 -0.74 41.66
CA MET A 37 -1.27 -0.75 41.28
C MET A 37 -0.93 0.34 40.25
N MET A 38 -1.84 0.62 39.32
CA MET A 38 -1.69 1.67 38.34
C MET A 38 -1.68 3.05 38.98
N HIS A 39 -2.60 3.34 39.92
CA HIS A 39 -2.64 4.60 40.65
C HIS A 39 -1.38 4.79 41.53
N GLU A 40 -0.94 3.73 42.23
CA GLU A 40 0.31 3.78 43.00
C GLU A 40 1.49 4.17 42.11
N LEU A 41 1.58 3.56 40.90
CA LEU A 41 2.65 3.86 39.95
C LEU A 41 2.58 5.30 39.45
N GLN A 42 1.38 5.81 39.10
CA GLN A 42 1.17 7.20 38.67
C GLN A 42 1.63 8.20 39.73
N ASP A 43 1.25 7.97 40.99
CA ASP A 43 1.63 8.83 42.11
C ASP A 43 3.15 8.86 42.36
N LEU A 44 3.79 7.70 42.24
CA LEU A 44 5.24 7.58 42.40
C LEU A 44 6.00 8.21 41.21
N GLU A 45 5.56 8.01 39.99
CA GLU A 45 6.16 8.64 38.81
C GLU A 45 6.01 10.15 38.81
N ALA A 46 4.90 10.69 39.31
CA ALA A 46 4.69 12.12 39.48
C ALA A 46 5.68 12.75 40.47
N LYS A 47 6.11 11.99 41.52
CA LYS A 47 7.12 12.41 42.48
C LYS A 47 8.55 12.29 41.95
N HIS A 48 8.78 11.43 40.97
CA HIS A 48 10.09 11.11 40.42
C HIS A 48 10.17 11.32 38.92
N PRO A 49 10.01 12.57 38.41
CA PRO A 49 10.04 12.86 36.97
C PRO A 49 11.37 12.49 36.30
N GLU A 50 12.46 12.42 37.08
CA GLU A 50 13.76 11.95 36.59
C GLU A 50 13.78 10.46 36.19
N LEU A 51 12.78 9.69 36.60
CA LEU A 51 12.60 8.28 36.23
C LEU A 51 11.56 8.08 35.14
N ALA A 52 11.17 9.15 34.42
CA ALA A 52 10.22 9.08 33.33
C ALA A 52 10.63 8.01 32.31
N ASP A 53 9.71 7.13 31.96
CA ASP A 53 9.88 6.10 30.93
C ASP A 53 8.73 6.17 29.94
N PRO A 54 9.00 6.45 28.64
CA PRO A 54 7.97 6.54 27.63
C PRO A 54 7.20 5.23 27.42
N ASN A 55 7.74 4.10 27.91
CA ASN A 55 7.11 2.78 27.87
C ASN A 55 6.52 2.33 29.22
N SER A 56 6.38 3.23 30.19
CA SER A 56 5.67 2.90 31.43
C SER A 56 4.22 2.50 31.14
N PRO A 57 3.63 1.55 31.90
CA PRO A 57 2.20 1.26 31.82
C PRO A 57 1.30 2.47 31.95
N THR A 58 1.74 3.52 32.68
CA THR A 58 1.02 4.78 32.85
C THR A 58 0.89 5.58 31.55
N GLN A 59 1.75 5.36 30.55
CA GLN A 59 1.69 5.98 29.23
C GLN A 59 0.59 5.41 28.34
N ARG A 60 -0.10 4.36 28.76
CA ARG A 60 -1.30 3.82 28.08
C ARG A 60 -2.54 4.68 28.28
N VAL A 61 -2.49 5.63 29.19
CA VAL A 61 -3.56 6.61 29.41
C VAL A 61 -3.40 7.70 28.33
N GLY A 62 -4.38 7.81 27.44
CA GLY A 62 -4.36 8.78 26.34
C GLY A 62 -4.34 10.23 26.86
N SER A 63 -3.85 11.14 26.03
CA SER A 63 -3.80 12.59 26.28
C SER A 63 -4.82 13.32 25.40
N ASP A 64 -5.38 14.41 25.90
CA ASP A 64 -6.26 15.33 25.13
C ASP A 64 -5.47 16.31 24.26
N LEU A 65 -4.13 16.26 24.29
CA LEU A 65 -3.27 17.12 23.48
C LEU A 65 -3.35 16.71 22.01
N ASN A 66 -3.78 17.65 21.18
CA ASN A 66 -3.86 17.48 19.73
C ASN A 66 -2.46 17.65 19.11
N HIS A 67 -1.92 16.58 18.56
CA HIS A 67 -0.73 16.62 17.72
C HIS A 67 -1.10 16.16 16.30
N GLU A 68 -0.68 16.90 15.28
CA GLU A 68 -0.75 16.42 13.91
C GLU A 68 0.23 15.25 13.73
N PHE A 69 -0.22 14.19 13.03
CA PHE A 69 0.64 13.04 12.76
C PHE A 69 1.78 13.44 11.82
N GLN A 70 3.00 13.10 12.20
CA GLN A 70 4.15 13.24 11.32
C GLN A 70 4.17 12.09 10.30
N GLN A 71 4.57 12.40 9.08
CA GLN A 71 4.83 11.36 8.08
C GLN A 71 6.22 10.74 8.29
N VAL A 72 6.27 9.42 8.23
CA VAL A 72 7.48 8.63 8.39
C VAL A 72 7.66 7.72 7.17
N THR A 73 8.88 7.68 6.64
CA THR A 73 9.25 6.73 5.59
C THR A 73 9.48 5.35 6.21
N HIS A 74 8.86 4.31 5.64
CA HIS A 74 9.07 2.94 6.09
C HIS A 74 10.49 2.45 5.76
N LYS A 75 11.16 1.81 6.72
CA LYS A 75 12.46 1.13 6.49
C LYS A 75 12.31 0.02 5.44
N TYR A 76 11.21 -0.72 5.52
CA TYR A 76 10.83 -1.74 4.53
C TYR A 76 9.48 -1.34 3.91
N PRO A 77 9.31 -1.33 2.57
CA PRO A 77 8.04 -1.00 1.93
C PRO A 77 6.86 -1.87 2.40
N MET A 78 5.67 -1.30 2.55
CA MET A 78 4.45 -2.03 2.91
C MET A 78 3.58 -2.26 1.68
N LEU A 79 3.91 -3.29 0.91
CA LEU A 79 3.23 -3.63 -0.34
C LEU A 79 1.85 -4.26 -0.08
N SER A 80 0.95 -4.08 -1.03
CA SER A 80 -0.32 -4.80 -1.08
C SER A 80 -0.11 -6.23 -1.56
N LEU A 81 -1.01 -7.15 -1.20
CA LEU A 81 -1.03 -8.51 -1.73
C LEU A 81 -1.85 -8.55 -3.04
N ALA A 82 -1.47 -9.44 -3.96
CA ALA A 82 -2.32 -9.78 -5.08
C ALA A 82 -3.54 -10.56 -4.58
N ASN A 83 -4.73 -10.27 -5.12
CA ASN A 83 -5.96 -10.95 -4.74
C ASN A 83 -6.26 -12.12 -5.67
N THR A 84 -6.80 -13.19 -5.09
CA THR A 84 -7.36 -14.35 -5.78
C THR A 84 -8.78 -14.60 -5.26
N TYR A 85 -9.64 -15.23 -6.06
CA TYR A 85 -11.07 -15.35 -5.76
C TYR A 85 -11.63 -16.77 -5.94
N ASN A 86 -10.82 -17.68 -6.45
CA ASN A 86 -11.19 -19.07 -6.69
C ASN A 86 -9.99 -20.01 -6.53
N GLU A 87 -10.26 -21.31 -6.51
CA GLU A 87 -9.24 -22.34 -6.34
C GLU A 87 -8.23 -22.37 -7.49
N GLN A 88 -8.67 -22.07 -8.73
CA GLN A 88 -7.76 -22.05 -9.89
C GLN A 88 -6.71 -20.93 -9.76
N ASP A 89 -7.10 -19.73 -9.34
CA ASP A 89 -6.17 -18.64 -9.10
C ASP A 89 -5.09 -19.03 -8.06
N VAL A 90 -5.50 -19.77 -7.01
CA VAL A 90 -4.58 -20.27 -5.98
C VAL A 90 -3.64 -21.32 -6.55
N ALA A 91 -4.15 -22.25 -7.38
CA ALA A 91 -3.34 -23.25 -8.08
C ALA A 91 -2.31 -22.59 -9.01
N ASP A 92 -2.73 -21.60 -9.79
CA ASP A 92 -1.85 -20.85 -10.70
C ASP A 92 -0.71 -20.13 -9.94
N TRP A 93 -1.02 -19.56 -8.78
CA TRP A 93 -0.01 -18.98 -7.89
C TRP A 93 0.95 -20.05 -7.35
N TYR A 94 0.44 -21.18 -6.86
CA TYR A 94 1.24 -22.28 -6.32
C TYR A 94 2.20 -22.81 -7.36
N ASP A 95 1.73 -23.00 -8.60
CA ASP A 95 2.56 -23.40 -9.73
C ASP A 95 3.59 -22.35 -10.13
N SER A 96 3.23 -21.05 -10.00
CA SER A 96 4.17 -19.97 -10.27
C SER A 96 5.31 -19.94 -9.24
N VAL A 97 5.00 -20.18 -7.96
CA VAL A 97 6.00 -20.34 -6.90
C VAL A 97 6.92 -21.52 -7.19
N LYS A 98 6.37 -22.69 -7.51
CA LYS A 98 7.13 -23.89 -7.85
C LYS A 98 8.09 -23.65 -9.01
N ARG A 99 7.64 -22.99 -10.07
CA ARG A 99 8.49 -22.60 -11.21
C ARG A 99 9.55 -21.57 -10.81
N GLY A 100 9.18 -20.58 -9.98
CA GLY A 100 10.10 -19.53 -9.49
C GLY A 100 11.22 -20.08 -8.62
N LEU A 101 10.96 -21.17 -7.90
CA LEU A 101 11.93 -21.90 -7.08
C LEU A 101 12.64 -23.04 -7.84
N SER A 102 12.47 -23.12 -9.16
CA SER A 102 13.12 -24.16 -10.00
C SER A 102 12.82 -25.60 -9.55
N GLY A 103 11.64 -25.83 -8.94
CA GLY A 103 11.20 -27.14 -8.45
C GLY A 103 11.69 -27.51 -7.06
N GLU A 104 12.32 -26.58 -6.33
CA GLU A 104 12.62 -26.76 -4.89
C GLU A 104 11.34 -26.94 -4.09
N ASP A 105 11.34 -27.83 -3.09
CA ASP A 105 10.22 -28.02 -2.20
C ASP A 105 10.03 -26.78 -1.32
N PHE A 106 8.77 -26.44 -1.04
CA PHE A 106 8.42 -25.29 -0.21
C PHE A 106 7.21 -25.59 0.66
N GLU A 107 7.10 -24.84 1.75
CA GLU A 107 5.96 -24.86 2.65
C GLU A 107 5.20 -23.52 2.53
N VAL A 108 3.90 -23.56 2.74
CA VAL A 108 3.02 -22.39 2.74
C VAL A 108 2.48 -22.16 4.14
N CYS A 109 2.64 -20.94 4.66
CA CYS A 109 1.96 -20.50 5.86
C CYS A 109 0.60 -19.90 5.46
N CYS A 110 -0.47 -20.49 5.98
CA CYS A 110 -1.85 -20.04 5.80
C CYS A 110 -2.28 -19.23 7.02
N GLU A 111 -2.81 -18.03 6.80
CA GLU A 111 -3.16 -17.06 7.83
C GLU A 111 -4.54 -16.44 7.57
N MET A 112 -5.18 -15.93 8.63
CA MET A 112 -6.38 -15.11 8.48
C MET A 112 -6.02 -13.76 7.84
N LYS A 113 -6.82 -13.33 6.87
CA LYS A 113 -6.78 -11.98 6.36
C LYS A 113 -7.69 -11.10 7.21
N TYR A 114 -7.09 -10.44 8.19
CA TYR A 114 -7.81 -9.54 9.07
C TYR A 114 -8.25 -8.28 8.34
N ASP A 115 -9.45 -7.79 8.64
CA ASP A 115 -10.03 -6.59 8.02
C ASP A 115 -10.00 -5.40 8.99
N GLY A 116 -8.89 -4.67 8.97
CA GLY A 116 -8.61 -3.53 9.84
C GLY A 116 -7.75 -2.46 9.19
N LEU A 117 -6.85 -1.87 9.96
CA LEU A 117 -5.85 -0.92 9.52
C LEU A 117 -4.43 -1.47 9.75
N SER A 118 -3.69 -1.63 8.67
CA SER A 118 -2.32 -2.15 8.73
C SER A 118 -1.38 -1.20 9.48
N ILE A 119 -0.54 -1.79 10.33
CA ILE A 119 0.42 -1.10 11.19
C ILE A 119 1.80 -1.75 11.09
N SER A 120 2.86 -0.95 11.19
CA SER A 120 4.24 -1.38 11.43
C SER A 120 4.69 -0.88 12.79
N LEU A 121 5.16 -1.78 13.64
CA LEU A 121 5.64 -1.51 14.98
C LEU A 121 7.16 -1.75 15.03
N THR A 122 7.93 -0.75 15.44
CA THR A 122 9.37 -0.85 15.59
C THR A 122 9.71 -1.04 17.05
N TYR A 123 10.51 -2.08 17.34
CA TYR A 123 11.05 -2.38 18.66
C TYR A 123 12.58 -2.28 18.64
N ILE A 124 13.14 -1.66 19.70
CA ILE A 124 14.57 -1.60 19.95
C ILE A 124 14.81 -2.02 21.42
N ASP A 125 15.72 -2.95 21.64
CA ASP A 125 16.04 -3.49 22.96
C ASP A 125 14.78 -3.94 23.73
N GLY A 126 13.81 -4.53 23.01
CA GLY A 126 12.55 -5.03 23.56
C GLY A 126 11.52 -3.96 23.92
N LYS A 127 11.71 -2.70 23.56
CA LYS A 127 10.81 -1.59 23.85
C LYS A 127 10.17 -1.08 22.56
N LEU A 128 8.87 -0.77 22.62
CA LEU A 128 8.17 -0.12 21.52
C LEU A 128 8.70 1.31 21.34
N VAL A 129 9.26 1.58 20.16
CA VAL A 129 9.80 2.89 19.79
C VAL A 129 8.85 3.64 18.88
N ARG A 130 8.19 2.95 17.94
CA ARG A 130 7.35 3.60 16.93
C ARG A 130 6.25 2.70 16.41
N GLY A 131 5.08 3.30 16.11
CA GLY A 131 3.98 2.69 15.38
C GLY A 131 3.56 3.56 14.20
N VAL A 132 3.62 3.00 12.97
CA VAL A 132 3.38 3.75 11.72
C VAL A 132 2.33 3.04 10.89
N THR A 133 1.31 3.77 10.42
CA THR A 133 0.29 3.23 9.51
C THR A 133 0.89 2.92 8.15
N ARG A 134 0.28 2.02 7.37
CA ARG A 134 0.77 1.69 6.02
C ARG A 134 0.90 2.90 5.10
N GLY A 135 -0.05 3.85 5.17
CA GLY A 135 -0.10 4.98 4.26
C GLY A 135 -0.16 4.55 2.80
N ASP A 136 0.75 5.08 1.98
CA ASP A 136 0.91 4.71 0.56
C ASP A 136 1.83 3.48 0.34
N GLY A 137 2.34 2.91 1.42
CA GLY A 137 3.28 1.79 1.41
C GLY A 137 4.75 2.20 1.48
N VAL A 138 5.07 3.47 1.22
CA VAL A 138 6.40 4.07 1.39
C VAL A 138 6.42 5.02 2.58
N HIS A 139 5.37 5.84 2.73
CA HIS A 139 5.19 6.79 3.83
C HIS A 139 3.92 6.48 4.59
N GLY A 140 3.97 6.51 5.91
CA GLY A 140 2.82 6.34 6.78
C GLY A 140 2.76 7.42 7.85
N ASP A 141 1.63 7.50 8.54
CA ASP A 141 1.43 8.43 9.64
C ASP A 141 1.97 7.80 10.94
N ASP A 142 2.80 8.54 11.69
CA ASP A 142 3.26 8.14 13.02
C ASP A 142 2.10 8.25 14.01
N VAL A 143 1.62 7.10 14.47
CA VAL A 143 0.50 6.96 15.41
C VAL A 143 0.95 6.34 16.73
N THR A 144 2.21 6.49 17.08
CA THR A 144 2.83 5.83 18.24
C THR A 144 2.05 6.05 19.52
N GLU A 145 1.65 7.28 19.81
CA GLU A 145 0.91 7.59 21.04
C GLU A 145 -0.48 6.90 21.08
N ASN A 146 -1.13 6.77 19.93
CA ASN A 146 -2.40 6.04 19.85
C ASN A 146 -2.17 4.52 19.96
N VAL A 147 -1.10 4.00 19.37
CA VAL A 147 -0.72 2.58 19.48
C VAL A 147 -0.44 2.19 20.93
N LYS A 148 0.20 3.06 21.72
CA LYS A 148 0.47 2.81 23.14
C LYS A 148 -0.80 2.57 23.97
N THR A 149 -1.95 3.08 23.54
CA THR A 149 -3.24 2.85 24.20
C THR A 149 -3.82 1.46 23.94
N ILE A 150 -3.32 0.73 22.93
CA ILE A 150 -3.81 -0.59 22.55
C ILE A 150 -3.19 -1.64 23.47
N ARG A 151 -3.99 -2.18 24.37
CA ARG A 151 -3.51 -2.98 25.51
C ARG A 151 -2.88 -4.32 25.13
N CYS A 152 -3.26 -4.93 24.00
CA CYS A 152 -2.65 -6.17 23.51
C CYS A 152 -1.28 -5.97 22.82
N ILE A 153 -0.86 -4.71 22.59
CA ILE A 153 0.48 -4.40 22.07
C ILE A 153 1.42 -4.16 23.27
N PRO A 154 2.47 -4.96 23.46
CA PRO A 154 3.40 -4.76 24.57
C PRO A 154 4.25 -3.50 24.38
N LEU A 155 4.31 -2.61 25.38
CA LEU A 155 5.24 -1.48 25.38
C LEU A 155 6.66 -1.92 25.66
N VAL A 156 6.79 -2.95 26.51
CA VAL A 156 8.05 -3.64 26.84
C VAL A 156 7.78 -5.13 26.70
N LEU A 157 8.64 -5.83 25.98
CA LEU A 157 8.48 -7.26 25.76
C LEU A 157 8.77 -8.04 27.05
N PRO A 158 7.87 -8.93 27.46
CA PRO A 158 8.04 -9.73 28.67
C PRO A 158 9.05 -10.88 28.51
N GLY A 159 9.31 -11.29 27.25
CA GLY A 159 10.21 -12.42 26.93
C GLY A 159 11.67 -12.02 26.77
N THR A 160 12.45 -12.96 26.28
CA THR A 160 13.86 -12.80 25.91
C THR A 160 14.14 -13.49 24.58
N GLY A 161 15.32 -13.28 24.01
CA GLY A 161 15.72 -13.91 22.74
C GLY A 161 15.17 -13.22 21.49
N TYR A 162 14.70 -12.00 21.62
CA TYR A 162 14.31 -11.16 20.49
C TYR A 162 15.54 -10.44 19.91
N PRO A 163 15.53 -10.10 18.61
CA PRO A 163 16.56 -9.28 18.00
C PRO A 163 16.65 -7.89 18.66
N ARG A 164 17.81 -7.28 18.62
CA ARG A 164 18.00 -5.94 19.19
C ARG A 164 17.07 -4.91 18.55
N GLU A 165 16.95 -4.93 17.23
CA GLU A 165 16.07 -4.06 16.45
C GLU A 165 15.27 -4.91 15.45
N PHE A 166 13.95 -4.71 15.41
CA PHE A 166 13.08 -5.36 14.46
C PHE A 166 11.78 -4.56 14.24
N GLU A 167 11.13 -4.81 13.12
CA GLU A 167 9.74 -4.40 12.87
C GLU A 167 8.82 -5.62 12.94
N ILE A 168 7.65 -5.44 13.52
CA ILE A 168 6.57 -6.42 13.44
C ILE A 168 5.33 -5.74 12.90
N ARG A 169 4.72 -6.33 11.87
CA ARG A 169 3.54 -5.80 11.20
C ARG A 169 2.31 -6.58 11.54
N GLY A 170 1.20 -5.89 11.54
CA GLY A 170 -0.09 -6.47 11.84
C GLY A 170 -1.25 -5.61 11.40
N GLU A 171 -2.41 -5.95 11.93
CA GLU A 171 -3.66 -5.24 11.69
C GLU A 171 -4.22 -4.73 13.01
N ILE A 172 -4.56 -3.45 13.07
CA ILE A 172 -5.33 -2.86 14.16
C ILE A 172 -6.82 -3.04 13.83
N LEU A 173 -7.55 -3.55 14.79
CA LEU A 173 -8.90 -4.06 14.63
C LEU A 173 -9.85 -3.49 15.67
N MET A 174 -11.12 -3.46 15.35
CA MET A 174 -12.19 -3.22 16.31
C MET A 174 -12.97 -4.52 16.52
N PRO A 175 -12.96 -5.13 17.72
CA PRO A 175 -13.76 -6.32 18.01
C PRO A 175 -15.25 -6.06 17.80
N TRP A 176 -16.00 -7.09 17.35
CA TRP A 176 -17.43 -7.00 17.09
C TRP A 176 -18.23 -6.47 18.28
N LYS A 177 -17.93 -6.95 19.49
CA LYS A 177 -18.57 -6.48 20.73
C LYS A 177 -18.39 -4.97 20.97
N VAL A 178 -17.17 -4.46 20.67
CA VAL A 178 -16.86 -3.04 20.83
C VAL A 178 -17.58 -2.23 19.77
N PHE A 179 -17.57 -2.69 18.54
CA PHE A 179 -18.26 -2.06 17.41
C PHE A 179 -19.77 -1.92 17.66
N GLU A 180 -20.41 -2.99 18.13
CA GLU A 180 -21.84 -3.00 18.46
C GLU A 180 -22.16 -2.04 19.60
N ARG A 181 -21.34 -2.04 20.66
CA ARG A 181 -21.49 -1.10 21.79
C ARG A 181 -21.37 0.36 21.33
N LEU A 182 -20.34 0.70 20.56
CA LEU A 182 -20.14 2.06 20.07
C LEU A 182 -21.26 2.52 19.14
N ASN A 183 -21.80 1.63 18.31
CA ASN A 183 -22.93 1.95 17.46
C ASN A 183 -24.23 2.12 18.25
N ALA A 184 -24.44 1.36 19.34
CA ALA A 184 -25.57 1.57 20.23
C ALA A 184 -25.48 2.93 20.96
N GLU A 185 -24.29 3.32 21.43
CA GLU A 185 -24.04 4.64 22.03
C GLU A 185 -24.32 5.78 21.04
N ARG A 186 -23.84 5.65 19.78
CA ARG A 186 -24.08 6.65 18.72
C ARG A 186 -25.55 6.74 18.34
N ALA A 187 -26.25 5.60 18.23
CA ALA A 187 -27.68 5.60 17.98
C ALA A 187 -28.48 6.31 19.07
N ALA A 188 -28.11 6.11 20.34
CA ALA A 188 -28.72 6.81 21.48
C ALA A 188 -28.44 8.30 21.48
N ALA A 189 -27.30 8.73 20.90
CA ALA A 189 -26.91 10.14 20.74
C ALA A 189 -27.40 10.77 19.42
N GLU A 190 -28.18 10.03 18.61
CA GLU A 190 -28.64 10.44 17.26
C GLU A 190 -27.48 10.77 16.29
N GLU A 191 -26.31 10.17 16.49
CA GLU A 191 -25.14 10.33 15.64
C GLU A 191 -25.12 9.29 14.49
N PRO A 192 -24.47 9.60 13.34
CA PRO A 192 -24.26 8.63 12.28
C PRO A 192 -23.49 7.39 12.75
N LEU A 193 -24.00 6.20 12.44
CA LEU A 193 -23.36 4.93 12.84
C LEU A 193 -22.06 4.69 12.07
N PHE A 194 -21.13 3.97 12.69
CA PHE A 194 -19.99 3.41 11.96
C PHE A 194 -20.46 2.35 10.98
N ALA A 195 -19.97 2.41 9.75
CA ALA A 195 -20.40 1.51 8.67
C ALA A 195 -19.83 0.09 8.84
N THR A 196 -18.54 -0.03 9.22
CA THR A 196 -17.85 -1.32 9.39
C THR A 196 -16.87 -1.24 10.56
N PRO A 197 -16.50 -2.38 11.19
CA PRO A 197 -15.42 -2.41 12.19
C PRO A 197 -14.11 -1.83 11.68
N ARG A 198 -13.74 -2.09 10.41
CA ARG A 198 -12.56 -1.52 9.75
C ARG A 198 -12.59 0.00 9.72
N ASN A 199 -13.71 0.60 9.27
CA ASN A 199 -13.83 2.06 9.21
C ASN A 199 -13.77 2.68 10.61
N ALA A 200 -14.41 2.02 11.59
CA ALA A 200 -14.40 2.45 12.98
C ALA A 200 -12.98 2.35 13.59
N ALA A 201 -12.24 1.27 13.34
CA ALA A 201 -10.86 1.10 13.77
C ALA A 201 -9.93 2.14 13.14
N SER A 202 -10.03 2.34 11.82
CA SER A 202 -9.20 3.30 11.07
C SER A 202 -9.45 4.74 11.53
N GLY A 203 -10.71 5.16 11.65
CA GLY A 203 -11.07 6.49 12.13
C GLY A 203 -10.67 6.71 13.59
N THR A 204 -10.72 5.67 14.41
CA THR A 204 -10.28 5.73 15.81
C THR A 204 -8.75 5.87 15.90
N LEU A 205 -7.97 4.98 15.25
CA LEU A 205 -6.52 5.01 15.32
C LEU A 205 -5.92 6.32 14.79
N LYS A 206 -6.59 6.97 13.85
CA LYS A 206 -6.20 8.27 13.28
C LYS A 206 -6.83 9.47 14.00
N SER A 207 -7.44 9.26 15.18
CA SER A 207 -7.90 10.36 16.01
C SER A 207 -6.72 11.10 16.62
N GLN A 208 -6.81 12.43 16.65
CA GLN A 208 -5.81 13.27 17.31
C GLN A 208 -5.93 13.24 18.85
N ASN A 209 -7.02 12.67 19.37
CA ASN A 209 -7.25 12.50 20.80
C ASN A 209 -7.00 11.06 21.21
N SER A 210 -5.86 10.78 21.84
CA SER A 210 -5.46 9.43 22.24
C SER A 210 -6.26 8.92 23.46
N ALA A 211 -6.88 9.77 24.28
CA ALA A 211 -7.82 9.35 25.31
C ALA A 211 -9.08 8.73 24.70
N LEU A 212 -9.59 9.31 23.61
CA LEU A 212 -10.69 8.73 22.84
C LEU A 212 -10.29 7.37 22.23
N VAL A 213 -9.05 7.25 21.72
CA VAL A 213 -8.54 5.95 21.19
C VAL A 213 -8.53 4.90 22.30
N ALA A 214 -8.02 5.23 23.49
CA ALA A 214 -7.99 4.34 24.64
C ALA A 214 -9.39 3.85 25.04
N SER A 215 -10.40 4.74 25.06
CA SER A 215 -11.79 4.40 25.43
C SER A 215 -12.45 3.44 24.45
N ARG A 216 -12.01 3.41 23.19
CA ARG A 216 -12.58 2.58 22.12
C ARG A 216 -12.00 1.17 22.03
N GLN A 217 -11.06 0.82 22.90
CA GLN A 217 -10.58 -0.56 23.10
C GLN A 217 -10.25 -1.31 21.80
N LEU A 218 -9.35 -0.73 20.99
CA LEU A 218 -8.85 -1.41 19.78
C LEU A 218 -8.06 -2.67 20.15
N ASP A 219 -8.03 -3.62 19.23
CA ASP A 219 -7.28 -4.87 19.30
C ASP A 219 -6.29 -4.98 18.13
N SER A 220 -5.41 -5.98 18.17
CA SER A 220 -4.46 -6.22 17.07
C SER A 220 -4.12 -7.70 16.92
N TYR A 221 -3.83 -8.11 15.70
CA TYR A 221 -3.13 -9.36 15.40
C TYR A 221 -1.90 -9.05 14.55
N LEU A 222 -0.73 -9.58 14.97
CA LEU A 222 0.53 -9.37 14.26
C LEU A 222 0.83 -10.59 13.40
N TYR A 223 1.32 -10.35 12.17
CA TYR A 223 1.41 -11.39 11.15
C TYR A 223 2.68 -11.35 10.29
N TYR A 224 3.62 -10.43 10.55
CA TYR A 224 4.86 -10.38 9.76
C TYR A 224 6.00 -9.74 10.53
N LEU A 225 7.07 -10.52 10.76
CA LEU A 225 8.30 -10.07 11.42
C LEU A 225 9.36 -9.71 10.39
N LEU A 226 10.06 -8.60 10.59
CA LEU A 226 11.07 -8.04 9.72
C LEU A 226 12.26 -7.56 10.54
N GLY A 227 13.46 -7.84 10.07
CA GLY A 227 14.70 -7.40 10.71
C GLY A 227 15.92 -7.96 9.99
N ASP A 228 17.08 -7.43 10.33
CA ASP A 228 18.35 -7.86 9.75
C ASP A 228 18.80 -9.20 10.41
N GLU A 229 18.45 -9.38 11.69
CA GLU A 229 18.74 -10.60 12.47
C GLU A 229 17.44 -11.34 12.81
N MET A 230 17.05 -12.29 11.94
CA MET A 230 15.86 -13.09 12.18
C MET A 230 16.18 -14.34 12.98
N PRO A 231 15.27 -14.81 13.89
CA PRO A 231 15.50 -16.02 14.68
C PRO A 231 15.79 -17.26 13.84
N CYS A 232 15.09 -17.39 12.69
CA CYS A 232 15.31 -18.50 11.76
C CYS A 232 14.79 -18.13 10.35
N ASP A 233 14.97 -19.03 9.37
CA ASP A 233 14.50 -18.83 8.00
C ASP A 233 12.97 -18.98 7.84
N GLY A 234 12.26 -19.58 8.81
CA GLY A 234 10.83 -19.87 8.70
C GLY A 234 9.95 -18.71 9.17
N HIS A 235 9.04 -18.23 8.32
CA HIS A 235 8.06 -17.21 8.67
C HIS A 235 7.13 -17.65 9.82
N TYR A 236 6.59 -18.88 9.75
CA TYR A 236 5.76 -19.45 10.79
C TYR A 236 6.50 -19.53 12.13
N GLU A 237 7.73 -20.05 12.11
CA GLU A 237 8.57 -20.22 13.28
C GLU A 237 8.95 -18.86 13.91
N ASN A 238 9.21 -17.85 13.09
CA ASN A 238 9.48 -16.49 13.55
C ASN A 238 8.26 -15.86 14.24
N LEU A 239 7.04 -16.11 13.74
CA LEU A 239 5.82 -15.67 14.41
C LEU A 239 5.55 -16.45 15.71
N MET A 240 5.89 -17.73 15.76
CA MET A 240 5.82 -18.49 17.02
C MET A 240 6.81 -17.96 18.05
N ALA A 241 8.03 -17.56 17.66
CA ALA A 241 8.96 -16.86 18.53
C ALA A 241 8.40 -15.51 18.99
N ALA A 242 7.81 -14.72 18.08
CA ALA A 242 7.17 -13.46 18.42
C ALA A 242 6.01 -13.64 19.44
N LYS A 243 5.25 -14.73 19.34
CA LYS A 243 4.22 -15.09 20.35
C LYS A 243 4.86 -15.28 21.73
N GLN A 244 6.01 -15.92 21.82
CA GLN A 244 6.74 -16.10 23.08
C GLN A 244 7.31 -14.78 23.64
N TRP A 245 7.59 -13.79 22.78
CA TRP A 245 8.00 -12.45 23.20
C TRP A 245 6.83 -11.58 23.69
N GLY A 246 5.61 -12.09 23.65
CA GLY A 246 4.42 -11.41 24.17
C GLY A 246 3.52 -10.78 23.12
N PHE A 247 3.74 -11.02 21.83
CA PHE A 247 2.86 -10.54 20.80
C PHE A 247 1.62 -11.41 20.61
N LYS A 248 0.50 -10.78 20.29
CA LYS A 248 -0.73 -11.47 19.94
C LYS A 248 -0.67 -11.94 18.48
N ILE A 249 -0.44 -13.24 18.31
CA ILE A 249 -0.37 -13.93 17.02
C ILE A 249 -1.63 -14.80 16.85
N SER A 250 -2.10 -14.95 15.63
CA SER A 250 -3.27 -15.79 15.32
C SER A 250 -3.04 -17.25 15.67
N GLU A 251 -3.98 -17.84 16.39
CA GLU A 251 -3.97 -19.29 16.68
C GLU A 251 -4.45 -20.12 15.49
N GLY A 252 -5.20 -19.49 14.56
CA GLY A 252 -5.66 -20.14 13.35
C GLY A 252 -4.59 -20.31 12.26
N MET A 253 -3.37 -19.80 12.48
CA MET A 253 -2.27 -19.92 11.51
C MET A 253 -1.81 -21.38 11.38
N LYS A 254 -1.59 -21.83 10.15
CA LYS A 254 -1.18 -23.21 9.85
C LYS A 254 -0.12 -23.26 8.76
N LYS A 255 0.87 -24.14 8.92
CA LYS A 255 1.88 -24.44 7.92
C LYS A 255 1.52 -25.72 7.18
N VAL A 256 1.54 -25.67 5.84
CA VAL A 256 1.10 -26.77 4.94
C VAL A 256 2.09 -26.96 3.79
N LYS A 257 2.05 -28.13 3.13
CA LYS A 257 2.96 -28.49 2.03
C LYS A 257 2.27 -28.70 0.69
N THR A 258 0.98 -28.99 0.71
CA THR A 258 0.25 -29.36 -0.50
C THR A 258 -0.85 -28.37 -0.83
N LEU A 259 -1.22 -28.30 -2.12
CA LEU A 259 -2.32 -27.48 -2.59
C LEU A 259 -3.66 -27.93 -1.96
N GLN A 260 -3.85 -29.24 -1.76
CA GLN A 260 -5.07 -29.74 -1.11
C GLN A 260 -5.21 -29.24 0.34
N GLU A 261 -4.12 -29.26 1.11
CA GLU A 261 -4.14 -28.74 2.49
C GLU A 261 -4.45 -27.23 2.52
N ILE A 262 -4.06 -26.46 1.48
CA ILE A 262 -4.43 -25.05 1.33
C ILE A 262 -5.95 -24.94 1.12
N TYR A 263 -6.54 -25.74 0.24
CA TYR A 263 -7.98 -25.75 0.00
C TYR A 263 -8.77 -26.16 1.25
N ASP A 264 -8.30 -27.18 1.98
CA ASP A 264 -8.92 -27.62 3.23
C ASP A 264 -8.92 -26.49 4.26
N TYR A 265 -7.84 -25.73 4.35
CA TYR A 265 -7.74 -24.57 5.22
C TYR A 265 -8.70 -23.43 4.82
N ILE A 266 -8.78 -23.12 3.53
CA ILE A 266 -9.70 -22.10 2.98
C ILE A 266 -11.16 -22.49 3.29
N ASN A 267 -11.55 -23.74 3.00
CA ASN A 267 -12.91 -24.23 3.20
C ASN A 267 -13.30 -24.27 4.68
N TYR A 268 -12.39 -24.67 5.56
CA TYR A 268 -12.61 -24.65 7.00
C TYR A 268 -12.92 -23.24 7.50
N TRP A 269 -12.10 -22.26 7.12
CA TRP A 269 -12.26 -20.90 7.61
C TRP A 269 -13.37 -20.11 6.90
N ASP A 270 -13.80 -20.50 5.72
CA ASP A 270 -15.01 -19.90 5.10
C ASP A 270 -16.26 -20.13 5.96
N ALA A 271 -16.34 -21.28 6.62
CA ALA A 271 -17.41 -21.59 7.56
C ALA A 271 -17.19 -20.93 8.95
N GLU A 272 -15.98 -21.11 9.53
CA GLU A 272 -15.68 -20.80 10.93
C GLU A 272 -15.35 -19.32 11.19
N ARG A 273 -14.99 -18.53 10.18
CA ARG A 273 -14.65 -17.10 10.34
C ARG A 273 -15.73 -16.26 11.00
N LYS A 274 -16.99 -16.67 10.88
CA LYS A 274 -18.13 -15.99 11.50
C LYS A 274 -18.09 -16.02 13.03
N ASN A 275 -17.37 -16.98 13.59
CA ASN A 275 -17.20 -17.17 15.02
C ASN A 275 -16.00 -16.37 15.59
N LEU A 276 -15.22 -15.72 14.73
CA LEU A 276 -14.09 -14.91 15.15
C LEU A 276 -14.55 -13.60 15.85
N PRO A 277 -13.83 -13.14 16.87
CA PRO A 277 -14.18 -11.91 17.59
C PRO A 277 -13.93 -10.64 16.78
N VAL A 278 -13.27 -10.76 15.63
CA VAL A 278 -12.88 -9.65 14.74
C VAL A 278 -13.23 -9.98 13.29
N ALA A 279 -13.36 -8.95 12.46
CA ALA A 279 -13.66 -9.09 11.04
C ALA A 279 -12.46 -9.65 10.25
N THR A 280 -12.76 -10.56 9.31
CA THR A 280 -11.80 -11.11 8.34
C THR A 280 -12.43 -11.12 6.96
N ASP A 281 -11.65 -10.84 5.90
CA ASP A 281 -12.12 -10.74 4.52
C ASP A 281 -11.53 -11.83 3.59
N GLY A 282 -10.77 -12.77 4.16
CA GLY A 282 -10.12 -13.82 3.38
C GLY A 282 -9.03 -14.56 4.14
N ILE A 283 -8.17 -15.17 3.37
CA ILE A 283 -6.98 -15.91 3.81
C ILE A 283 -5.74 -15.28 3.16
N VAL A 284 -4.62 -15.29 3.85
CA VAL A 284 -3.30 -14.94 3.30
C VAL A 284 -2.46 -16.20 3.22
N LEU A 285 -1.87 -16.42 2.05
CA LEU A 285 -0.95 -17.52 1.78
C LEU A 285 0.45 -16.94 1.57
N LYS A 286 1.44 -17.45 2.29
CA LYS A 286 2.84 -17.00 2.22
C LYS A 286 3.78 -18.19 2.12
N VAL A 287 4.77 -18.13 1.26
CA VAL A 287 5.87 -19.10 1.28
C VAL A 287 6.59 -18.98 2.62
N ASN A 288 6.84 -20.09 3.31
CA ASN A 288 7.33 -20.08 4.68
C ASN A 288 8.81 -19.66 4.80
N SER A 289 9.69 -20.12 3.92
CA SER A 289 11.13 -19.79 3.96
C SER A 289 11.39 -18.35 3.53
N LEU A 290 12.04 -17.55 4.38
CA LEU A 290 12.45 -16.18 4.07
C LEU A 290 13.46 -16.12 2.94
N ARG A 291 14.36 -17.13 2.85
CA ARG A 291 15.28 -17.29 1.71
C ARG A 291 14.51 -17.45 0.42
N GLN A 292 13.51 -18.35 0.39
CA GLN A 292 12.68 -18.56 -0.79
C GLN A 292 11.85 -17.32 -1.14
N GLN A 293 11.33 -16.58 -0.14
CA GLN A 293 10.65 -15.29 -0.35
C GLN A 293 11.57 -14.29 -1.06
N ARG A 294 12.83 -14.15 -0.63
CA ARG A 294 13.82 -13.28 -1.28
C ARG A 294 14.08 -13.69 -2.72
N ASN A 295 14.23 -15.00 -2.98
CA ASN A 295 14.45 -15.52 -4.34
C ASN A 295 13.27 -15.29 -5.28
N LEU A 296 12.03 -15.44 -4.82
CA LEU A 296 10.83 -15.15 -5.59
C LEU A 296 10.66 -13.66 -5.86
N GLY A 297 11.08 -12.82 -4.91
CA GLY A 297 11.08 -11.37 -5.05
C GLY A 297 9.68 -10.76 -5.15
N TYR A 298 9.63 -9.60 -5.81
CA TYR A 298 8.46 -8.74 -5.87
C TYR A 298 8.09 -8.37 -7.30
N THR A 299 6.84 -8.01 -7.51
CA THR A 299 6.39 -7.19 -8.63
C THR A 299 6.41 -5.72 -8.21
N ALA A 300 6.12 -4.80 -9.11
CA ALA A 300 5.97 -3.38 -8.77
C ALA A 300 4.90 -3.09 -7.69
N LYS A 301 3.95 -4.02 -7.47
CA LYS A 301 2.79 -3.80 -6.60
C LYS A 301 2.66 -4.79 -5.45
N SER A 302 3.20 -5.99 -5.59
CA SER A 302 2.98 -7.09 -4.65
C SER A 302 4.15 -8.07 -4.59
N PRO A 303 4.34 -8.78 -3.46
CA PRO A 303 5.28 -9.89 -3.39
C PRO A 303 4.80 -11.05 -4.30
N ARG A 304 5.74 -11.80 -4.90
CA ARG A 304 5.44 -13.01 -5.67
C ARG A 304 5.21 -14.22 -4.77
N TRP A 305 5.77 -14.19 -3.58
CA TRP A 305 5.74 -15.25 -2.58
C TRP A 305 4.51 -15.23 -1.66
N ALA A 306 3.59 -14.28 -1.86
CA ALA A 306 2.37 -14.18 -1.07
C ALA A 306 1.18 -13.73 -1.91
N ILE A 307 0.00 -14.28 -1.59
CA ILE A 307 -1.29 -13.87 -2.16
C ILE A 307 -2.36 -13.77 -1.07
N ALA A 308 -3.42 -13.05 -1.37
CA ALA A 308 -4.64 -13.02 -0.59
C ALA A 308 -5.75 -13.74 -1.34
N TYR A 309 -6.31 -14.80 -0.74
CA TYR A 309 -7.56 -15.40 -1.18
C TYR A 309 -8.73 -14.67 -0.52
N LYS A 310 -9.62 -14.12 -1.32
CA LYS A 310 -10.83 -13.45 -0.82
C LYS A 310 -12.04 -14.34 -1.01
N TYR A 311 -12.86 -14.44 0.03
CA TYR A 311 -14.13 -15.16 -0.04
C TYR A 311 -15.06 -14.50 -1.07
N LYS A 312 -16.04 -15.28 -1.56
CA LYS A 312 -17.04 -14.75 -2.49
C LYS A 312 -17.72 -13.53 -1.89
N ALA A 313 -17.76 -12.45 -2.67
CA ALA A 313 -18.43 -11.22 -2.28
C ALA A 313 -19.94 -11.47 -2.15
N GLU A 314 -20.56 -10.82 -1.16
CA GLU A 314 -22.02 -10.76 -1.07
C GLU A 314 -22.59 -10.08 -2.32
N ARG A 315 -23.75 -10.56 -2.77
CA ARG A 315 -24.53 -9.95 -3.84
C ARG A 315 -25.80 -9.34 -3.30
N ALA A 316 -26.12 -8.15 -3.77
CA ALA A 316 -27.42 -7.54 -3.56
C ALA A 316 -28.09 -7.25 -4.90
N CYS A 317 -29.41 -7.35 -4.95
CA CYS A 317 -30.21 -7.00 -6.12
C CYS A 317 -30.92 -5.67 -5.86
N THR A 318 -30.76 -4.70 -6.79
CA THR A 318 -31.38 -3.39 -6.66
C THR A 318 -31.74 -2.82 -8.04
N ARG A 319 -32.61 -1.80 -8.07
CA ARG A 319 -33.09 -1.21 -9.32
C ARG A 319 -32.12 -0.16 -9.85
N LEU A 320 -31.80 -0.22 -11.14
CA LEU A 320 -31.04 0.80 -11.87
C LEU A 320 -31.97 1.97 -12.26
N ASN A 321 -31.73 3.14 -11.69
CA ASN A 321 -32.55 4.33 -11.94
C ASN A 321 -32.02 5.20 -13.07
N GLU A 322 -30.69 5.37 -13.15
CA GLU A 322 -30.03 6.26 -14.08
C GLU A 322 -28.58 5.83 -14.31
N VAL A 323 -28.03 6.17 -15.45
CA VAL A 323 -26.59 6.08 -15.73
C VAL A 323 -26.04 7.48 -15.96
N THR A 324 -25.08 7.89 -15.13
CA THR A 324 -24.33 9.14 -15.27
C THR A 324 -22.93 8.86 -15.76
N PHE A 325 -22.28 9.87 -16.35
CA PHE A 325 -20.95 9.73 -16.95
C PHE A 325 -19.96 10.67 -16.26
N GLN A 326 -18.84 10.15 -15.84
CA GLN A 326 -17.77 10.88 -15.17
C GLN A 326 -16.54 10.98 -16.06
N VAL A 327 -15.87 12.14 -16.04
CA VAL A 327 -14.63 12.37 -16.77
C VAL A 327 -13.45 12.18 -15.83
N GLY A 328 -12.60 11.23 -16.16
CA GLY A 328 -11.37 10.99 -15.40
C GLY A 328 -10.24 11.96 -15.77
N ARG A 329 -9.15 11.91 -15.01
CA ARG A 329 -7.94 12.71 -15.19
C ARG A 329 -7.35 12.67 -16.62
N THR A 330 -7.44 11.52 -17.28
CA THR A 330 -6.94 11.30 -18.64
C THR A 330 -8.00 11.56 -19.73
N GLY A 331 -9.14 12.11 -19.35
CA GLY A 331 -10.29 12.28 -20.25
C GLY A 331 -11.15 11.04 -20.42
N ALA A 332 -10.80 9.90 -19.84
CA ALA A 332 -11.58 8.67 -19.92
C ALA A 332 -12.99 8.88 -19.34
N ILE A 333 -14.00 8.45 -20.10
CA ILE A 333 -15.40 8.53 -19.68
C ILE A 333 -15.79 7.22 -18.98
N THR A 334 -16.15 7.34 -17.72
CA THR A 334 -16.59 6.21 -16.90
C THR A 334 -18.10 6.30 -16.65
N PRO A 335 -18.90 5.37 -17.15
CA PRO A 335 -20.30 5.29 -16.82
C PRO A 335 -20.51 4.77 -15.39
N VAL A 336 -21.45 5.38 -14.67
CA VAL A 336 -21.79 5.06 -13.28
C VAL A 336 -23.28 4.82 -13.16
N ALA A 337 -23.66 3.63 -12.70
CA ALA A 337 -25.02 3.30 -12.37
C ALA A 337 -25.46 3.98 -11.06
N ASN A 338 -26.55 4.72 -11.08
CA ASN A 338 -27.25 5.23 -9.92
C ASN A 338 -28.45 4.31 -9.66
N MET A 339 -28.54 3.78 -8.43
CA MET A 339 -29.46 2.71 -8.07
C MET A 339 -30.24 3.04 -6.82
N ASP A 340 -31.34 2.31 -6.59
CA ASP A 340 -31.99 2.36 -5.29
C ASP A 340 -30.99 1.93 -4.19
N PRO A 341 -31.04 2.58 -3.02
CA PRO A 341 -30.16 2.22 -1.91
C PRO A 341 -30.30 0.76 -1.51
N VAL A 342 -29.22 0.01 -1.45
CA VAL A 342 -29.21 -1.38 -1.02
C VAL A 342 -28.11 -1.65 -0.01
N GLN A 343 -28.40 -2.47 1.00
CA GLN A 343 -27.39 -2.91 1.96
C GLN A 343 -26.50 -3.97 1.32
N LEU A 344 -25.18 -3.77 1.40
CA LEU A 344 -24.19 -4.67 0.84
C LEU A 344 -22.89 -4.60 1.63
N ALA A 345 -22.50 -5.71 2.23
CA ALA A 345 -21.29 -5.81 3.07
C ALA A 345 -21.19 -4.66 4.09
N GLY A 346 -22.23 -4.49 4.91
CA GLY A 346 -22.31 -3.53 6.00
C GLY A 346 -22.42 -2.05 5.61
N THR A 347 -22.56 -1.72 4.33
CA THR A 347 -22.74 -0.34 3.87
C THR A 347 -23.93 -0.19 2.92
N THR A 348 -24.51 1.02 2.86
CA THR A 348 -25.54 1.36 1.89
C THR A 348 -24.90 1.75 0.56
N VAL A 349 -25.13 0.95 -0.48
CA VAL A 349 -24.65 1.19 -1.84
C VAL A 349 -25.77 1.86 -2.65
N LYS A 350 -25.44 2.97 -3.32
CA LYS A 350 -26.34 3.74 -4.20
C LYS A 350 -25.79 3.87 -5.62
N ARG A 351 -24.50 3.62 -5.79
CA ARG A 351 -23.77 3.82 -7.06
C ARG A 351 -22.82 2.65 -7.30
N ALA A 352 -22.69 2.24 -8.57
CA ALA A 352 -21.74 1.22 -8.99
C ALA A 352 -21.08 1.59 -10.32
N THR A 353 -19.85 1.17 -10.54
CA THR A 353 -19.16 1.38 -11.81
C THR A 353 -19.72 0.46 -12.89
N LEU A 354 -19.81 0.99 -14.13
CA LEU A 354 -20.12 0.24 -15.34
C LEU A 354 -18.91 0.15 -16.29
N ASN A 355 -17.73 0.51 -15.82
CA ASN A 355 -16.44 0.45 -16.50
C ASN A 355 -16.41 1.23 -17.84
N ASN A 356 -17.10 0.77 -18.90
CA ASN A 356 -17.11 1.36 -20.24
C ASN A 356 -18.37 0.98 -21.03
N GLU A 357 -18.48 1.44 -22.27
CA GLU A 357 -19.61 1.13 -23.15
C GLU A 357 -19.75 -0.36 -23.45
N ASP A 358 -18.65 -1.07 -23.69
CA ASP A 358 -18.67 -2.50 -24.01
C ASP A 358 -19.26 -3.31 -22.85
N PHE A 359 -19.00 -2.88 -21.61
CA PHE A 359 -19.58 -3.49 -20.42
C PHE A 359 -21.11 -3.27 -20.36
N ILE A 360 -21.60 -2.06 -20.65
CA ILE A 360 -23.03 -1.77 -20.71
C ILE A 360 -23.70 -2.66 -21.77
N ARG A 361 -23.10 -2.80 -22.95
CA ARG A 361 -23.60 -3.63 -24.04
C ARG A 361 -23.60 -5.13 -23.71
N SER A 362 -22.56 -5.60 -23.02
CA SER A 362 -22.42 -7.02 -22.66
C SER A 362 -23.53 -7.52 -21.73
N PHE A 363 -24.13 -6.63 -20.93
CA PHE A 363 -25.27 -6.92 -20.07
C PHE A 363 -26.61 -6.51 -20.69
N ASP A 364 -26.63 -5.94 -21.90
CA ASP A 364 -27.83 -5.36 -22.51
C ASP A 364 -28.61 -4.49 -21.50
N LEU A 365 -27.92 -3.55 -20.87
CA LEU A 365 -28.42 -2.82 -19.72
C LEU A 365 -29.54 -1.83 -20.11
N HIS A 366 -30.65 -1.85 -19.37
CA HIS A 366 -31.78 -0.94 -19.55
C HIS A 366 -32.06 -0.15 -18.26
N ILE A 367 -32.51 1.08 -18.41
CA ILE A 367 -32.99 1.88 -17.28
C ILE A 367 -34.24 1.21 -16.70
N GLY A 368 -34.24 1.01 -15.40
CA GLY A 368 -35.29 0.29 -14.67
C GLY A 368 -34.99 -1.19 -14.44
N ASP A 369 -33.90 -1.73 -15.00
CA ASP A 369 -33.47 -3.11 -14.73
C ASP A 369 -33.21 -3.32 -13.24
N TYR A 370 -33.46 -4.55 -12.78
CA TYR A 370 -32.91 -5.01 -11.52
C TYR A 370 -31.53 -5.62 -11.74
N VAL A 371 -30.53 -5.06 -11.08
CA VAL A 371 -29.13 -5.41 -11.29
C VAL A 371 -28.54 -6.04 -10.03
N TYR A 372 -27.68 -7.05 -10.24
CA TYR A 372 -26.89 -7.63 -9.18
C TYR A 372 -25.63 -6.84 -8.98
N VAL A 373 -25.39 -6.43 -7.73
CA VAL A 373 -24.25 -5.61 -7.32
C VAL A 373 -23.38 -6.37 -6.36
N GLU A 374 -22.07 -6.34 -6.59
CA GLU A 374 -21.02 -6.82 -5.69
C GLU A 374 -20.05 -5.70 -5.36
N LYS A 375 -19.34 -5.79 -4.23
CA LYS A 375 -18.18 -4.94 -3.98
C LYS A 375 -16.92 -5.63 -4.47
N GLY A 376 -16.30 -5.11 -5.53
CA GLY A 376 -15.00 -5.55 -6.01
C GLY A 376 -13.92 -5.24 -4.96
N GLY A 377 -13.24 -6.28 -4.47
CA GLY A 377 -12.26 -6.14 -3.39
C GLY A 377 -12.87 -5.60 -2.09
N GLU A 378 -14.20 -5.78 -1.89
CA GLU A 378 -15.00 -5.31 -0.75
C GLU A 378 -15.12 -3.78 -0.62
N ILE A 379 -14.64 -3.03 -1.60
CA ILE A 379 -14.60 -1.55 -1.53
C ILE A 379 -15.46 -0.93 -2.64
N ILE A 380 -15.19 -1.25 -3.91
CA ILE A 380 -15.80 -0.58 -5.06
C ILE A 380 -17.01 -1.38 -5.58
N PRO A 381 -18.24 -0.81 -5.52
CA PRO A 381 -19.41 -1.47 -6.07
C PRO A 381 -19.31 -1.59 -7.59
N LYS A 382 -19.63 -2.78 -8.11
CA LYS A 382 -19.71 -3.06 -9.56
C LYS A 382 -20.98 -3.86 -9.84
N ILE A 383 -21.57 -3.66 -11.01
CA ILE A 383 -22.66 -4.51 -11.51
C ILE A 383 -22.04 -5.80 -12.04
N VAL A 384 -22.66 -6.94 -11.72
CA VAL A 384 -22.19 -8.29 -12.10
C VAL A 384 -23.26 -9.11 -12.84
N GLY A 385 -24.43 -8.54 -13.03
CA GLY A 385 -25.53 -9.20 -13.77
C GLY A 385 -26.81 -8.38 -13.76
N VAL A 386 -27.75 -8.83 -14.57
CA VAL A 386 -29.11 -8.27 -14.70
C VAL A 386 -30.11 -9.39 -14.43
N ASP A 387 -31.15 -9.08 -13.68
CA ASP A 387 -32.32 -9.96 -13.47
C ASP A 387 -33.32 -9.69 -14.62
N LEU A 388 -33.19 -10.45 -15.70
CA LEU A 388 -34.00 -10.29 -16.89
C LEU A 388 -35.49 -10.61 -16.66
N ASP A 389 -35.82 -11.48 -15.70
CA ASP A 389 -37.19 -11.87 -15.37
C ASP A 389 -37.96 -10.70 -14.74
N ARG A 390 -37.24 -9.74 -14.13
CA ARG A 390 -37.82 -8.57 -13.48
C ARG A 390 -37.68 -7.29 -14.32
N ARG A 391 -37.23 -7.38 -15.58
CA ARG A 391 -37.09 -6.22 -16.46
C ARG A 391 -38.47 -5.61 -16.78
N PRO A 392 -38.67 -4.30 -16.55
CA PRO A 392 -39.91 -3.64 -16.92
C PRO A 392 -40.14 -3.67 -18.45
N ILE A 393 -41.39 -3.87 -18.89
CA ILE A 393 -41.76 -3.93 -20.32
C ILE A 393 -41.39 -2.65 -21.07
N ILE A 394 -41.39 -1.51 -20.36
CA ILE A 394 -41.07 -0.17 -20.94
C ILE A 394 -39.61 0.25 -20.71
N ALA A 395 -38.75 -0.67 -20.26
CA ALA A 395 -37.34 -0.37 -20.00
C ALA A 395 -36.63 0.09 -21.29
N GLN A 396 -35.88 1.18 -21.20
CA GLN A 396 -35.13 1.74 -22.34
C GLN A 396 -33.67 1.34 -22.26
N PRO A 397 -33.05 0.95 -23.39
CA PRO A 397 -31.62 0.66 -23.43
C PRO A 397 -30.78 1.84 -22.94
N VAL A 398 -29.73 1.56 -22.19
CA VAL A 398 -28.76 2.58 -21.79
C VAL A 398 -27.93 2.95 -23.00
N SER A 399 -28.03 4.21 -23.42
CA SER A 399 -27.23 4.75 -24.53
C SER A 399 -25.98 5.44 -24.01
N PHE A 400 -24.81 5.17 -24.62
CA PHE A 400 -23.58 5.87 -24.29
C PHE A 400 -23.58 7.28 -24.89
N ILE A 401 -22.98 8.24 -24.20
CA ILE A 401 -22.91 9.63 -24.62
C ILE A 401 -21.92 9.84 -25.76
N THR A 402 -22.16 10.83 -26.63
CA THR A 402 -21.29 11.18 -27.76
C THR A 402 -20.43 12.42 -27.50
N HIS A 403 -20.79 13.21 -26.49
CA HIS A 403 -20.11 14.44 -26.12
C HIS A 403 -19.77 14.43 -24.63
N CYS A 404 -18.67 15.10 -24.29
CA CYS A 404 -18.21 15.21 -22.90
C CYS A 404 -19.27 15.92 -22.04
N PRO A 405 -19.68 15.34 -20.90
CA PRO A 405 -20.70 15.94 -20.04
C PRO A 405 -20.26 17.24 -19.36
N GLU A 406 -18.94 17.50 -19.32
CA GLU A 406 -18.35 18.65 -18.63
C GLU A 406 -18.01 19.81 -19.55
N CYS A 407 -17.48 19.54 -20.74
CA CYS A 407 -17.02 20.60 -21.66
C CYS A 407 -17.69 20.56 -23.04
N GLY A 408 -18.59 19.62 -23.31
CA GLY A 408 -19.33 19.53 -24.57
C GLY A 408 -18.51 19.07 -25.79
N THR A 409 -17.22 18.76 -25.62
CA THR A 409 -16.37 18.31 -26.73
C THR A 409 -16.77 16.92 -27.19
N LYS A 410 -16.78 16.67 -28.50
CA LYS A 410 -17.08 15.34 -29.07
C LYS A 410 -16.06 14.30 -28.56
N LEU A 411 -16.58 13.17 -28.10
CA LEU A 411 -15.75 12.08 -27.58
C LEU A 411 -15.06 11.32 -28.73
N VAL A 412 -13.89 10.75 -28.39
CA VAL A 412 -13.11 9.89 -29.28
C VAL A 412 -12.86 8.54 -28.63
N ARG A 413 -12.80 7.50 -29.45
CA ARG A 413 -12.38 6.16 -29.02
C ARG A 413 -11.13 5.80 -29.81
N TYR A 414 -10.05 5.50 -29.11
CA TYR A 414 -8.79 5.10 -29.76
C TYR A 414 -8.83 3.63 -30.13
N GLU A 415 -8.15 3.28 -31.22
CA GLU A 415 -8.05 1.90 -31.69
C GLU A 415 -7.41 0.99 -30.61
N GLY A 416 -8.04 -0.13 -30.32
CA GLY A 416 -7.60 -1.09 -29.29
C GLY A 416 -7.98 -0.69 -27.85
N GLU A 417 -8.65 0.44 -27.63
CA GLU A 417 -9.09 0.87 -26.30
C GLU A 417 -10.60 0.70 -26.11
N ALA A 418 -10.98 0.22 -24.91
CA ALA A 418 -12.40 0.03 -24.56
C ALA A 418 -13.10 1.32 -24.10
N ALA A 419 -12.35 2.32 -23.67
CA ALA A 419 -12.89 3.57 -23.15
C ALA A 419 -13.06 4.62 -24.23
N TRP A 420 -14.06 5.48 -24.04
CA TRP A 420 -14.21 6.75 -24.73
C TRP A 420 -13.48 7.86 -23.98
N TYR A 421 -12.97 8.85 -24.70
CA TYR A 421 -12.17 9.92 -24.14
C TYR A 421 -12.65 11.29 -24.58
N CYS A 422 -12.60 12.26 -23.68
CA CYS A 422 -12.66 13.67 -23.99
C CYS A 422 -11.26 14.15 -24.43
N PRO A 423 -11.06 14.55 -25.69
CA PRO A 423 -9.74 14.97 -26.19
C PRO A 423 -9.34 16.38 -25.76
N ASN A 424 -10.23 17.13 -25.10
CA ASN A 424 -9.98 18.51 -24.66
C ASN A 424 -9.21 18.51 -23.31
N ASP A 425 -7.95 18.12 -23.34
CA ASP A 425 -7.13 17.98 -22.14
C ASP A 425 -6.74 19.33 -21.51
N ALA A 426 -6.64 20.39 -22.30
CA ALA A 426 -6.29 21.74 -21.84
C ALA A 426 -7.49 22.55 -21.31
N GLY A 427 -8.73 22.21 -21.73
CA GLY A 427 -9.92 22.99 -21.41
C GLY A 427 -10.98 22.26 -20.58
N CYS A 428 -10.87 20.94 -20.39
CA CYS A 428 -11.86 20.18 -19.64
C CYS A 428 -11.59 20.24 -18.13
N PRO A 429 -12.50 20.82 -17.31
CA PRO A 429 -12.24 21.06 -15.89
C PRO A 429 -11.82 19.82 -15.09
N PRO A 430 -12.48 18.64 -15.18
CA PRO A 430 -12.06 17.44 -14.48
C PRO A 430 -10.65 16.96 -14.86
N GLN A 431 -10.24 17.12 -16.12
CA GLN A 431 -8.90 16.73 -16.56
C GLN A 431 -7.83 17.65 -15.97
N ILE A 432 -8.09 18.97 -15.94
CA ILE A 432 -7.20 19.96 -15.33
C ILE A 432 -7.06 19.67 -13.84
N LYS A 433 -8.18 19.60 -13.11
CA LYS A 433 -8.18 19.34 -11.66
C LYS A 433 -7.52 18.01 -11.34
N GLY A 434 -7.86 16.94 -12.05
CA GLY A 434 -7.31 15.61 -11.81
C GLY A 434 -5.80 15.52 -12.10
N ARG A 435 -5.23 16.31 -13.03
CA ARG A 435 -3.78 16.40 -13.22
C ARG A 435 -3.10 17.11 -12.05
N ILE A 436 -3.72 18.16 -11.52
CA ILE A 436 -3.21 18.87 -10.34
C ILE A 436 -3.27 17.94 -9.12
N GLU A 437 -4.38 17.23 -8.89
CA GLU A 437 -4.53 16.24 -7.82
C GLU A 437 -3.49 15.12 -7.91
N HIS A 438 -3.22 14.64 -9.13
CA HIS A 438 -2.14 13.66 -9.35
C HIS A 438 -0.78 14.23 -8.98
N PHE A 439 -0.48 15.45 -9.44
CA PHE A 439 0.80 16.11 -9.21
C PHE A 439 1.09 16.32 -7.72
N ILE A 440 0.10 16.79 -6.95
CA ILE A 440 0.25 17.03 -5.51
C ILE A 440 0.24 15.74 -4.67
N SER A 441 -0.15 14.61 -5.24
CA SER A 441 -0.33 13.34 -4.50
C SER A 441 0.95 12.89 -3.79
N ARG A 442 0.79 12.08 -2.72
CA ARG A 442 1.88 11.55 -1.90
C ARG A 442 2.96 10.83 -2.71
N ARG A 443 2.57 10.09 -3.75
CA ARG A 443 3.49 9.35 -4.63
C ARG A 443 4.18 10.22 -5.67
N ALA A 444 3.62 11.38 -5.98
CA ALA A 444 4.18 12.36 -6.90
C ALA A 444 4.96 13.43 -6.13
N MET A 445 4.52 14.67 -6.10
CA MET A 445 5.26 15.77 -5.47
C MET A 445 5.03 15.90 -3.96
N ASN A 446 4.12 15.11 -3.37
CA ASN A 446 3.82 15.06 -1.93
C ASN A 446 3.57 16.46 -1.32
N ILE A 447 2.70 17.22 -1.94
CA ILE A 447 2.31 18.55 -1.44
C ILE A 447 1.16 18.36 -0.45
N ASP A 448 1.48 18.33 0.83
CA ASP A 448 0.50 18.21 1.89
C ASP A 448 -0.38 19.46 2.02
N SER A 449 -1.54 19.28 2.65
CA SER A 449 -2.53 20.34 2.92
C SER A 449 -3.29 20.86 1.70
N ILE A 450 -3.11 20.27 0.53
CA ILE A 450 -3.94 20.50 -0.65
C ILE A 450 -4.72 19.22 -0.96
N GLY A 451 -6.04 19.26 -0.81
CA GLY A 451 -6.95 18.18 -1.19
C GLY A 451 -7.77 18.54 -2.43
N PRO A 452 -8.64 17.60 -2.92
CA PRO A 452 -9.51 17.84 -4.08
C PRO A 452 -10.40 19.08 -3.94
N GLU A 453 -10.91 19.36 -2.75
CA GLU A 453 -11.70 20.56 -2.47
C GLU A 453 -10.88 21.85 -2.63
N THR A 454 -9.64 21.85 -2.13
CA THR A 454 -8.74 22.99 -2.28
C THR A 454 -8.34 23.21 -3.74
N VAL A 455 -8.11 22.12 -4.50
CA VAL A 455 -7.84 22.19 -5.95
C VAL A 455 -9.04 22.80 -6.69
N ASP A 456 -10.26 22.37 -6.35
CA ASP A 456 -11.49 22.91 -6.94
C ASP A 456 -11.66 24.41 -6.63
N ASP A 457 -11.39 24.81 -5.38
CA ASP A 457 -11.41 26.22 -4.96
C ASP A 457 -10.39 27.07 -5.75
N PHE A 458 -9.14 26.62 -5.85
CA PHE A 458 -8.10 27.31 -6.60
C PHE A 458 -8.43 27.41 -8.10
N TYR A 459 -9.01 26.34 -8.66
CA TYR A 459 -9.46 26.34 -10.04
C TYR A 459 -10.59 27.35 -10.27
N ARG A 460 -11.61 27.39 -9.41
CA ARG A 460 -12.74 28.35 -9.50
C ARG A 460 -12.29 29.79 -9.34
N GLN A 461 -11.33 30.06 -8.46
CA GLN A 461 -10.75 31.39 -8.27
C GLN A 461 -9.80 31.80 -9.42
N GLY A 462 -9.47 30.89 -10.35
CA GLY A 462 -8.55 31.15 -11.44
C GLY A 462 -7.07 31.17 -11.02
N LEU A 463 -6.75 30.73 -9.81
CA LEU A 463 -5.37 30.67 -9.29
C LEU A 463 -4.54 29.59 -9.97
N VAL A 464 -5.18 28.47 -10.36
CA VAL A 464 -4.50 27.36 -11.02
C VAL A 464 -5.24 26.93 -12.29
N ARG A 465 -4.49 26.69 -13.37
CA ARG A 465 -4.93 26.09 -14.62
C ARG A 465 -4.07 24.91 -15.04
N ASN A 466 -2.86 24.84 -14.51
CA ASN A 466 -1.92 23.74 -14.69
C ASN A 466 -1.05 23.57 -13.43
N VAL A 467 -0.24 22.52 -13.40
CA VAL A 467 0.57 22.16 -12.23
C VAL A 467 1.66 23.20 -11.92
N ALA A 468 2.15 23.96 -12.91
CA ALA A 468 3.19 24.96 -12.69
C ALA A 468 2.64 26.20 -11.95
N ASP A 469 1.33 26.48 -12.07
CA ASP A 469 0.69 27.60 -11.40
C ASP A 469 0.72 27.46 -9.86
N LEU A 470 0.84 26.23 -9.34
CA LEU A 470 0.97 25.98 -7.89
C LEU A 470 2.16 26.72 -7.29
N TYR A 471 3.24 26.90 -8.06
CA TYR A 471 4.49 27.53 -7.58
C TYR A 471 4.47 29.07 -7.66
N THR A 472 3.36 29.65 -8.15
CA THR A 472 3.16 31.11 -8.22
C THR A 472 2.13 31.62 -7.22
N ILE A 473 1.47 30.72 -6.47
CA ILE A 473 0.48 31.09 -5.47
C ILE A 473 1.16 31.67 -4.24
N ASP A 474 0.63 32.76 -3.73
CA ASP A 474 1.09 33.37 -2.47
C ASP A 474 0.09 33.20 -1.31
N VAL A 475 0.57 33.49 -0.08
CA VAL A 475 -0.25 33.39 1.13
C VAL A 475 -1.49 34.28 1.09
N GLN A 476 -1.41 35.46 0.46
CA GLN A 476 -2.50 36.43 0.43
C GLN A 476 -3.65 35.93 -0.47
N GLN A 477 -3.31 35.31 -1.62
CA GLN A 477 -4.27 34.73 -2.54
C GLN A 477 -5.06 33.56 -1.90
N ILE A 478 -4.42 32.76 -1.04
CA ILE A 478 -5.06 31.63 -0.34
C ILE A 478 -5.88 32.13 0.84
N ASN A 479 -5.42 33.16 1.56
CA ASN A 479 -5.99 33.60 2.81
C ASN A 479 -7.31 34.36 2.65
N GLY A 480 -7.56 34.99 1.49
CA GLY A 480 -8.78 35.76 1.21
C GLY A 480 -9.19 36.69 2.38
N ASP A 481 -10.19 36.27 3.14
CA ASP A 481 -10.78 37.06 4.25
C ASP A 481 -10.00 37.02 5.57
N GLY A 482 -8.76 36.56 5.61
CA GLY A 482 -7.89 36.61 6.80
C GLY A 482 -8.03 35.43 7.79
N ASN A 483 -9.03 34.57 7.63
CA ASN A 483 -9.31 33.47 8.59
C ASN A 483 -8.52 32.17 8.32
N ARG A 484 -7.79 32.07 7.19
CA ARG A 484 -7.10 30.84 6.74
C ARG A 484 -5.56 30.95 6.78
N GLN A 485 -4.99 31.92 7.50
CA GLN A 485 -3.55 32.19 7.47
C GLN A 485 -2.67 30.99 7.81
N LYS A 486 -3.02 30.21 8.84
CA LYS A 486 -2.27 29.00 9.23
C LYS A 486 -2.30 27.92 8.12
N SER A 487 -3.47 27.71 7.51
CA SER A 487 -3.64 26.76 6.40
C SER A 487 -2.87 27.21 5.16
N ALA A 488 -2.94 28.50 4.82
CA ALA A 488 -2.19 29.08 3.70
C ALA A 488 -0.67 28.89 3.87
N MET A 489 -0.15 29.19 5.08
CA MET A 489 1.27 28.98 5.37
C MET A 489 1.71 27.51 5.24
N LYS A 490 0.87 26.56 5.64
CA LYS A 490 1.15 25.12 5.46
C LYS A 490 1.20 24.73 3.99
N ILE A 491 0.26 25.19 3.19
CA ILE A 491 0.21 24.95 1.75
C ILE A 491 1.49 25.46 1.10
N ILE A 492 1.87 26.72 1.34
CA ILE A 492 3.09 27.30 0.77
C ILE A 492 4.34 26.53 1.23
N LYS A 493 4.41 26.13 2.50
CA LYS A 493 5.52 25.30 3.01
C LYS A 493 5.59 23.95 2.29
N GLY A 494 4.44 23.30 2.04
CA GLY A 494 4.36 22.06 1.28
C GLY A 494 4.81 22.21 -0.18
N ILE A 495 4.40 23.31 -0.83
CA ILE A 495 4.86 23.65 -2.20
C ILE A 495 6.37 23.86 -2.24
N GLU A 496 6.94 24.62 -1.31
CA GLU A 496 8.39 24.83 -1.25
C GLU A 496 9.16 23.54 -0.98
N ALA A 497 8.67 22.69 -0.05
CA ALA A 497 9.28 21.41 0.24
C ALA A 497 9.28 20.47 -0.98
N SER A 498 8.25 20.55 -1.83
CA SER A 498 8.13 19.71 -3.03
C SER A 498 9.25 19.95 -4.06
N LYS A 499 9.92 21.10 -4.04
CA LYS A 499 11.07 21.40 -4.92
C LYS A 499 12.27 20.47 -4.68
N GLN A 500 12.33 19.82 -3.52
CA GLN A 500 13.38 18.84 -3.17
C GLN A 500 12.98 17.39 -3.51
N VAL A 501 11.81 17.18 -4.07
CA VAL A 501 11.35 15.83 -4.46
C VAL A 501 12.25 15.30 -5.58
N PRO A 502 12.73 14.03 -5.49
CA PRO A 502 13.67 13.46 -6.46
C PRO A 502 13.13 13.42 -7.89
N PHE A 503 14.01 13.54 -8.88
CA PHE A 503 13.66 13.57 -10.31
C PHE A 503 12.81 12.40 -10.76
N GLU A 504 13.03 11.20 -10.24
CA GLU A 504 12.23 10.00 -10.53
C GLU A 504 10.71 10.24 -10.27
N ARG A 505 10.41 10.96 -9.20
CA ARG A 505 9.03 11.31 -8.83
C ARG A 505 8.49 12.47 -9.64
N VAL A 506 9.34 13.42 -10.04
CA VAL A 506 8.96 14.51 -10.94
C VAL A 506 8.50 13.94 -12.29
N VAL A 507 9.22 12.97 -12.86
CA VAL A 507 8.81 12.30 -14.12
C VAL A 507 7.42 11.65 -13.98
N PHE A 508 7.15 10.98 -12.86
CA PHE A 508 5.83 10.42 -12.58
C PHE A 508 4.77 11.51 -12.39
N ALA A 509 5.12 12.60 -11.68
CA ALA A 509 4.22 13.72 -11.38
C ALA A 509 3.75 14.49 -12.64
N LEU A 510 4.55 14.51 -13.72
CA LEU A 510 4.15 15.09 -15.00
C LEU A 510 2.87 14.45 -15.58
N GLY A 511 2.51 13.24 -15.13
CA GLY A 511 1.27 12.57 -15.48
C GLY A 511 1.18 12.13 -16.94
N ILE A 512 2.32 11.82 -17.56
CA ILE A 512 2.41 11.27 -18.93
C ILE A 512 1.57 10.01 -19.01
N ARG A 513 0.69 9.92 -19.99
CA ARG A 513 -0.22 8.76 -20.15
C ARG A 513 0.59 7.46 -20.27
N PHE A 514 0.14 6.41 -19.62
CA PHE A 514 0.81 5.11 -19.48
C PHE A 514 2.10 5.09 -18.67
N VAL A 515 2.66 6.23 -18.27
CA VAL A 515 3.83 6.29 -17.40
C VAL A 515 3.36 6.25 -15.94
N GLY A 516 3.55 5.09 -15.32
CA GLY A 516 3.33 4.90 -13.88
C GLY A 516 4.58 5.20 -13.06
N GLU A 517 4.48 5.05 -11.74
CA GLU A 517 5.60 5.29 -10.81
C GLU A 517 6.86 4.47 -11.18
N THR A 518 6.69 3.17 -11.45
CA THR A 518 7.80 2.28 -11.85
C THR A 518 8.43 2.69 -13.17
N SER A 519 7.61 2.98 -14.19
CA SER A 519 8.12 3.42 -15.49
C SER A 519 8.77 4.80 -15.42
N GLY A 520 8.23 5.72 -14.59
CA GLY A 520 8.85 7.02 -14.32
C GLY A 520 10.25 6.88 -13.72
N LYS A 521 10.40 5.97 -12.76
CA LYS A 521 11.70 5.65 -12.15
C LYS A 521 12.68 5.04 -13.14
N LEU A 522 12.24 4.11 -14.01
CA LEU A 522 13.06 3.53 -15.07
C LEU A 522 13.54 4.60 -16.06
N LEU A 523 12.63 5.47 -16.51
CA LEU A 523 12.96 6.55 -17.43
C LEU A 523 13.95 7.54 -16.82
N ALA A 524 13.73 7.97 -15.57
CA ALA A 524 14.61 8.88 -14.87
C ALA A 524 16.03 8.32 -14.71
N ARG A 525 16.15 7.05 -14.36
CA ARG A 525 17.45 6.37 -14.21
C ARG A 525 18.18 6.17 -15.53
N HIS A 526 17.44 5.82 -16.59
CA HIS A 526 18.05 5.60 -17.91
C HIS A 526 18.53 6.91 -18.53
N PHE A 527 17.66 7.94 -18.55
CA PHE A 527 17.98 9.22 -19.20
C PHE A 527 18.71 10.21 -18.29
N LYS A 528 18.67 10.01 -16.97
CA LYS A 528 19.37 10.82 -15.94
C LYS A 528 18.91 12.27 -15.83
N SER A 529 18.34 12.87 -16.86
CA SER A 529 17.80 14.23 -16.88
C SER A 529 16.56 14.34 -17.75
N ILE A 530 15.75 15.37 -17.47
CA ILE A 530 14.57 15.68 -18.29
C ILE A 530 14.97 16.03 -19.73
N ASP A 531 16.09 16.70 -19.94
CA ASP A 531 16.56 17.09 -21.28
C ASP A 531 16.87 15.87 -22.14
N ASN A 532 17.53 14.86 -21.60
CA ASN A 532 17.79 13.61 -22.30
C ASN A 532 16.49 12.86 -22.61
N LEU A 533 15.55 12.87 -21.66
CA LEU A 533 14.24 12.20 -21.85
C LEU A 533 13.39 12.91 -22.92
N MET A 534 13.38 14.25 -22.94
CA MET A 534 12.65 15.03 -23.95
C MET A 534 13.17 14.80 -25.37
N ASN A 535 14.49 14.60 -25.52
CA ASN A 535 15.15 14.39 -26.80
C ASN A 535 15.30 12.89 -27.17
N ALA A 536 14.70 12.00 -26.40
CA ALA A 536 14.80 10.57 -26.65
C ALA A 536 14.08 10.15 -27.95
N SER A 537 14.75 9.36 -28.77
CA SER A 537 14.15 8.77 -29.96
C SER A 537 13.24 7.57 -29.55
N LEU A 538 12.32 7.21 -30.47
CA LEU A 538 11.49 6.02 -30.28
C LEU A 538 12.31 4.77 -29.97
N GLN A 539 13.41 4.56 -30.68
CA GLN A 539 14.27 3.39 -30.48
C GLN A 539 14.92 3.39 -29.09
N GLN A 540 15.42 4.53 -28.63
CA GLN A 540 16.03 4.64 -27.29
C GLN A 540 15.01 4.35 -26.18
N LEU A 541 13.74 4.75 -26.37
CA LEU A 541 12.67 4.41 -25.42
C LEU A 541 12.34 2.92 -25.45
N LEU A 542 12.28 2.31 -26.63
CA LEU A 542 11.99 0.87 -26.80
C LEU A 542 13.13 -0.04 -26.31
N ASP A 543 14.35 0.45 -26.27
CA ASP A 543 15.52 -0.29 -25.76
C ASP A 543 15.48 -0.48 -24.23
N ILE A 544 14.57 0.22 -23.54
CA ILE A 544 14.36 0.10 -22.09
C ILE A 544 13.41 -1.07 -21.83
N ASP A 545 13.88 -2.06 -21.09
CA ASP A 545 13.03 -3.19 -20.68
C ASP A 545 11.83 -2.70 -19.84
N GLY A 546 10.62 -3.07 -20.26
CA GLY A 546 9.37 -2.60 -19.64
C GLY A 546 8.74 -1.37 -20.28
N ILE A 547 9.34 -0.75 -21.30
CA ILE A 547 8.76 0.33 -22.09
C ILE A 547 8.28 -0.21 -23.43
N GLY A 548 6.96 -0.36 -23.59
CA GLY A 548 6.34 -0.79 -24.84
C GLY A 548 6.05 0.38 -25.80
N GLU A 549 5.69 0.04 -27.06
CA GLU A 549 5.47 1.01 -28.13
C GLU A 549 4.41 2.06 -27.80
N VAL A 550 3.31 1.66 -27.15
CA VAL A 550 2.22 2.57 -26.72
C VAL A 550 2.74 3.61 -25.75
N MET A 551 3.52 3.19 -24.76
CA MET A 551 4.11 4.09 -23.76
C MET A 551 5.16 5.01 -24.42
N ALA A 552 6.05 4.48 -25.24
CA ALA A 552 7.08 5.25 -25.94
C ALA A 552 6.46 6.36 -26.82
N LYS A 553 5.42 6.03 -27.59
CA LYS A 553 4.67 7.01 -28.41
C LYS A 553 3.98 8.07 -27.53
N SER A 554 3.44 7.68 -26.37
CA SER A 554 2.81 8.62 -25.43
C SER A 554 3.84 9.60 -24.85
N ILE A 555 5.02 9.14 -24.49
CA ILE A 555 6.13 10.00 -24.00
C ILE A 555 6.52 11.01 -25.08
N MET A 556 6.74 10.57 -26.31
CA MET A 556 7.07 11.45 -27.42
C MET A 556 5.98 12.48 -27.68
N THR A 557 4.70 12.06 -27.72
CA THR A 557 3.55 12.97 -27.90
C THR A 557 3.51 14.01 -26.79
N PHE A 558 3.75 13.64 -25.56
CA PHE A 558 3.77 14.57 -24.43
C PHE A 558 4.82 15.68 -24.61
N PHE A 559 6.05 15.33 -24.96
CA PHE A 559 7.13 16.30 -25.13
C PHE A 559 7.11 17.03 -26.48
N HIS A 560 6.35 16.56 -27.45
CA HIS A 560 6.10 17.33 -28.71
C HIS A 560 4.96 18.37 -28.55
N ASN A 561 4.22 18.33 -27.44
CA ASN A 561 3.17 19.33 -27.18
C ASN A 561 3.79 20.60 -26.59
N PRO A 562 3.66 21.77 -27.27
CA PRO A 562 4.25 23.04 -26.81
C PRO A 562 3.75 23.47 -25.42
N GLN A 563 2.49 23.19 -25.08
CA GLN A 563 1.93 23.54 -23.76
C GLN A 563 2.57 22.72 -22.64
N ASN A 564 2.80 21.42 -22.87
CA ASN A 564 3.50 20.59 -21.90
C ASN A 564 4.96 21.02 -21.73
N MET A 565 5.61 21.41 -22.84
CA MET A 565 6.98 21.93 -22.79
C MET A 565 7.08 23.22 -21.99
N GLU A 566 6.14 24.14 -22.17
CA GLU A 566 6.05 25.37 -21.37
C GLU A 566 5.91 25.04 -19.86
N ILE A 567 5.04 24.10 -19.50
CA ILE A 567 4.86 23.67 -18.12
C ILE A 567 6.16 23.09 -17.56
N VAL A 568 6.87 22.23 -18.28
CA VAL A 568 8.16 21.65 -17.85
C VAL A 568 9.20 22.74 -17.64
N GLU A 569 9.33 23.72 -18.55
CA GLU A 569 10.27 24.82 -18.40
C GLU A 569 9.92 25.74 -17.21
N ARG A 570 8.65 26.00 -16.97
CA ARG A 570 8.22 26.75 -15.79
C ARG A 570 8.55 25.98 -14.50
N LEU A 571 8.28 24.67 -14.42
CA LEU A 571 8.64 23.85 -13.26
C LEU A 571 10.16 23.87 -13.02
N ARG A 572 10.96 23.81 -14.10
CA ARG A 572 12.43 23.97 -14.03
C ARG A 572 12.81 25.32 -13.44
N SER A 573 12.22 26.39 -13.92
CA SER A 573 12.52 27.76 -13.46
C SER A 573 12.17 27.98 -11.98
N TYR A 574 11.22 27.22 -11.44
CA TYR A 574 10.84 27.26 -10.03
C TYR A 574 11.75 26.39 -9.13
N GLY A 575 12.71 25.67 -9.72
CA GLY A 575 13.75 24.93 -8.98
C GLY A 575 13.40 23.49 -8.64
N LEU A 576 12.50 22.84 -9.39
CA LEU A 576 12.26 21.41 -9.24
C LEU A 576 13.45 20.59 -9.73
N GLN A 577 13.63 19.40 -9.17
CA GLN A 577 14.71 18.48 -9.54
C GLN A 577 14.46 17.90 -10.93
N MET A 578 15.20 18.36 -11.95
CA MET A 578 15.05 17.96 -13.35
C MET A 578 16.13 16.97 -13.82
N ALA A 579 16.97 16.51 -12.89
CA ALA A 579 17.99 15.50 -13.13
C ALA A 579 18.26 14.70 -11.85
N LEU A 580 18.86 13.53 -12.00
CA LEU A 580 19.38 12.77 -10.86
C LEU A 580 20.56 13.55 -10.24
N SER A 581 20.72 13.48 -8.91
CA SER A 581 21.89 14.05 -8.23
C SER A 581 23.17 13.31 -8.61
N GLU A 582 24.32 13.95 -8.41
CA GLU A 582 25.62 13.31 -8.64
C GLU A 582 25.79 12.04 -7.78
N GLU A 583 25.29 12.04 -6.56
CA GLU A 583 25.31 10.86 -5.67
C GLU A 583 24.45 9.71 -6.23
N GLN A 584 23.32 10.01 -6.86
CA GLN A 584 22.44 9.01 -7.48
C GLN A 584 22.96 8.49 -8.82
N THR A 585 23.83 9.24 -9.48
CA THR A 585 24.46 8.87 -10.75
C THR A 585 25.84 8.24 -10.56
N ALA A 586 26.45 8.39 -9.39
CA ALA A 586 27.71 7.79 -9.06
C ALA A 586 27.63 6.26 -9.13
N GLN A 587 28.40 5.65 -10.03
CA GLN A 587 28.61 4.21 -10.03
C GLN A 587 29.45 3.85 -8.80
N ALA A 588 29.08 2.76 -8.11
CA ALA A 588 29.86 2.29 -6.96
C ALA A 588 31.28 1.86 -7.41
N SER A 589 31.39 1.27 -8.61
CA SER A 589 32.66 0.94 -9.26
C SER A 589 32.47 0.63 -10.75
N ASP A 590 33.58 0.55 -11.50
CA ASP A 590 33.63 0.14 -12.91
C ASP A 590 34.05 -1.32 -13.09
N LYS A 591 34.07 -2.13 -12.04
CA LYS A 591 34.58 -3.52 -12.05
C LYS A 591 33.87 -4.43 -13.05
N LEU A 592 32.61 -4.15 -13.33
CA LEU A 592 31.81 -4.90 -14.28
C LEU A 592 31.53 -4.14 -15.58
N GLN A 593 32.23 -3.04 -15.85
CA GLN A 593 31.99 -2.20 -17.03
C GLN A 593 32.12 -3.01 -18.33
N GLY A 594 31.11 -2.88 -19.20
CA GLY A 594 31.03 -3.59 -20.46
C GLY A 594 30.67 -5.08 -20.35
N LYS A 595 30.41 -5.60 -19.15
CA LYS A 595 29.97 -6.99 -18.95
C LYS A 595 28.46 -7.10 -19.11
N SER A 596 28.01 -8.08 -19.90
CA SER A 596 26.59 -8.47 -20.00
C SER A 596 26.38 -9.77 -19.21
N ILE A 597 25.59 -9.71 -18.15
CA ILE A 597 25.47 -10.77 -17.15
C ILE A 597 24.03 -11.30 -17.11
N VAL A 598 23.87 -12.61 -17.14
CA VAL A 598 22.58 -13.31 -16.94
C VAL A 598 22.54 -13.83 -15.51
N ILE A 599 21.43 -13.60 -14.81
CA ILE A 599 21.21 -14.12 -13.46
C ILE A 599 20.32 -15.37 -13.56
N SER A 600 20.73 -16.49 -12.95
CA SER A 600 19.98 -17.75 -12.95
C SER A 600 20.18 -18.55 -11.67
N GLY A 601 19.15 -19.29 -11.23
CA GLY A 601 19.23 -20.11 -10.03
C GLY A 601 18.60 -19.46 -8.81
N VAL A 602 18.82 -20.05 -7.66
CA VAL A 602 18.34 -19.65 -6.33
C VAL A 602 19.54 -19.20 -5.51
N PHE A 603 19.48 -18.01 -4.93
CA PHE A 603 20.61 -17.36 -4.27
C PHE A 603 20.51 -17.45 -2.74
N GLN A 604 21.64 -17.46 -2.05
CA GLN A 604 21.74 -17.57 -0.60
C GLN A 604 21.93 -16.20 0.08
N HIS A 605 22.73 -15.30 -0.50
CA HIS A 605 23.11 -14.02 0.12
C HIS A 605 22.19 -12.87 -0.26
N HIS A 606 21.88 -12.71 -1.55
CA HIS A 606 21.07 -11.63 -2.07
C HIS A 606 19.92 -12.13 -2.95
N SER A 607 18.87 -11.32 -3.08
CA SER A 607 17.80 -11.58 -4.05
C SER A 607 18.30 -11.33 -5.48
N ARG A 608 17.57 -11.86 -6.48
CA ARG A 608 17.85 -11.56 -7.89
C ARG A 608 17.82 -10.07 -8.21
N ASP A 609 16.91 -9.33 -7.57
CA ASP A 609 16.78 -7.89 -7.81
C ASP A 609 17.93 -7.11 -7.17
N GLU A 610 18.42 -7.53 -6.01
CA GLU A 610 19.64 -6.98 -5.40
C GLU A 610 20.87 -7.27 -6.27
N TYR A 611 21.00 -8.48 -6.83
CA TYR A 611 22.10 -8.78 -7.77
C TYR A 611 22.01 -7.96 -9.05
N LYS A 612 20.83 -7.68 -9.60
CA LYS A 612 20.67 -6.75 -10.72
C LYS A 612 21.22 -5.38 -10.37
N LEU A 613 20.85 -4.89 -9.18
CA LEU A 613 21.29 -3.59 -8.69
C LEU A 613 22.83 -3.57 -8.51
N LEU A 614 23.42 -4.59 -7.89
CA LEU A 614 24.86 -4.74 -7.72
C LEU A 614 25.60 -4.78 -9.05
N ILE A 615 25.08 -5.46 -10.06
CA ILE A 615 25.63 -5.49 -11.42
C ILE A 615 25.63 -4.09 -12.02
N GLU A 616 24.50 -3.39 -11.95
CA GLU A 616 24.34 -2.04 -12.51
C GLU A 616 25.21 -1.01 -11.79
N GLN A 617 25.26 -1.06 -10.46
CA GLN A 617 26.11 -0.18 -9.65
C GLN A 617 27.60 -0.34 -9.93
N ASN A 618 28.02 -1.53 -10.38
CA ASN A 618 29.40 -1.81 -10.75
C ASN A 618 29.67 -1.69 -12.28
N GLY A 619 28.78 -1.01 -13.01
CA GLY A 619 28.95 -0.72 -14.44
C GLY A 619 28.61 -1.86 -15.39
N GLY A 620 28.07 -2.99 -14.88
CA GLY A 620 27.62 -4.13 -15.70
C GLY A 620 26.19 -3.95 -16.22
N LYS A 621 25.82 -4.79 -17.20
CA LYS A 621 24.47 -4.85 -17.77
C LYS A 621 23.84 -6.19 -17.43
N ASN A 622 22.69 -6.19 -16.74
CA ASN A 622 21.88 -7.38 -16.56
C ASN A 622 21.07 -7.64 -17.84
N VAL A 623 21.11 -8.88 -18.37
CA VAL A 623 20.38 -9.31 -19.56
C VAL A 623 19.51 -10.53 -19.26
N GLY A 624 18.30 -10.57 -19.82
CA GLY A 624 17.32 -11.62 -19.52
C GLY A 624 17.58 -12.97 -20.18
N SER A 625 18.35 -13.01 -21.29
CA SER A 625 18.60 -14.22 -22.06
C SER A 625 20.08 -14.42 -22.40
N ILE A 626 20.48 -15.69 -22.43
CA ILE A 626 21.85 -16.09 -22.80
C ILE A 626 22.03 -15.96 -24.32
N SER A 627 23.08 -15.27 -24.74
CA SER A 627 23.49 -15.08 -26.14
C SER A 627 25.02 -15.08 -26.25
N GLY A 628 25.56 -15.11 -27.45
CA GLY A 628 27.02 -15.02 -27.68
C GLY A 628 27.67 -13.73 -27.19
N LYS A 629 26.86 -12.72 -26.76
CA LYS A 629 27.32 -11.46 -26.15
C LYS A 629 27.29 -11.52 -24.63
N THR A 630 26.82 -12.60 -24.01
CA THR A 630 26.78 -12.75 -22.55
C THR A 630 28.20 -13.00 -22.05
N SER A 631 28.67 -12.15 -21.12
CA SER A 631 30.02 -12.24 -20.56
C SER A 631 30.16 -13.39 -19.58
N PHE A 632 29.19 -13.59 -18.72
CA PHE A 632 29.07 -14.74 -17.82
C PHE A 632 27.66 -14.86 -17.26
N ILE A 633 27.38 -15.98 -16.60
CA ILE A 633 26.15 -16.24 -15.90
C ILE A 633 26.46 -16.22 -14.40
N LEU A 634 25.79 -15.35 -13.64
CA LEU A 634 25.76 -15.42 -12.20
C LEU A 634 24.76 -16.52 -11.81
N ALA A 635 25.29 -17.63 -11.33
CA ALA A 635 24.51 -18.82 -11.00
C ALA A 635 24.39 -19.03 -9.49
N GLY A 636 23.14 -19.06 -9.01
CA GLY A 636 22.81 -19.64 -7.71
C GLY A 636 22.52 -21.14 -7.83
N ASP A 637 22.06 -21.73 -6.73
CA ASP A 637 21.65 -23.13 -6.69
C ASP A 637 20.51 -23.44 -7.66
N ASN A 638 20.43 -24.68 -8.12
CA ASN A 638 19.36 -25.17 -9.01
C ASN A 638 19.18 -24.35 -10.31
N MET A 639 20.25 -23.94 -10.95
CA MET A 639 20.18 -23.34 -12.28
C MET A 639 19.48 -24.29 -13.25
N GLY A 640 18.47 -23.77 -13.98
CA GLY A 640 17.65 -24.58 -14.87
C GLY A 640 18.45 -25.27 -15.97
N PRO A 641 18.20 -26.57 -16.26
CA PRO A 641 19.01 -27.39 -17.19
C PRO A 641 19.11 -26.82 -18.62
N SER A 642 18.07 -26.17 -19.11
CA SER A 642 18.08 -25.52 -20.43
C SER A 642 19.04 -24.33 -20.52
N LYS A 643 19.22 -23.59 -19.44
CA LYS A 643 20.19 -22.47 -19.37
C LYS A 643 21.61 -23.00 -19.21
N LEU A 644 21.80 -24.08 -18.45
CA LEU A 644 23.10 -24.77 -18.33
C LEU A 644 23.57 -25.27 -19.66
N GLN A 645 22.77 -26.05 -20.39
CA GLN A 645 23.09 -26.54 -21.74
C GLN A 645 23.40 -25.43 -22.73
N LYS A 646 22.65 -24.32 -22.65
CA LYS A 646 22.89 -23.17 -23.53
C LYS A 646 24.18 -22.43 -23.20
N ALA A 647 24.56 -22.35 -21.93
CA ALA A 647 25.84 -21.79 -21.49
C ALA A 647 27.02 -22.65 -21.97
N GLU A 648 26.93 -23.96 -21.78
CA GLU A 648 27.94 -24.92 -22.23
C GLU A 648 28.13 -24.87 -23.77
N LYS A 649 27.00 -24.87 -24.53
CA LYS A 649 27.03 -24.78 -25.99
C LYS A 649 27.69 -23.51 -26.53
N LEU A 650 27.56 -22.40 -25.80
CA LEU A 650 28.11 -21.11 -26.20
C LEU A 650 29.44 -20.78 -25.50
N GLY A 651 29.96 -21.68 -24.65
CA GLY A 651 31.23 -21.50 -23.94
C GLY A 651 31.18 -20.31 -22.93
N ILE A 652 30.01 -20.02 -22.36
CA ILE A 652 29.84 -18.86 -21.46
C ILE A 652 30.19 -19.29 -20.03
N PRO A 653 31.10 -18.58 -19.35
CA PRO A 653 31.47 -18.88 -17.98
C PRO A 653 30.28 -18.80 -17.03
N ILE A 654 30.21 -19.71 -16.07
CA ILE A 654 29.25 -19.74 -14.99
C ILE A 654 30.02 -19.38 -13.72
N ILE A 655 29.58 -18.35 -13.02
CA ILE A 655 30.24 -17.82 -11.82
C ILE A 655 29.29 -18.01 -10.64
N SER A 656 29.82 -18.50 -9.52
CA SER A 656 29.08 -18.67 -8.27
C SER A 656 28.75 -17.33 -7.62
N GLU A 657 27.82 -17.35 -6.68
CA GLU A 657 27.43 -16.20 -5.88
C GLU A 657 28.64 -15.61 -5.12
N ASP A 658 29.41 -16.47 -4.45
CA ASP A 658 30.61 -16.07 -3.69
C ASP A 658 31.71 -15.48 -4.58
N ASP A 659 31.94 -16.07 -5.76
CA ASP A 659 32.94 -15.54 -6.69
C ASP A 659 32.52 -14.20 -7.27
N PHE A 660 31.24 -14.02 -7.55
CA PHE A 660 30.69 -12.74 -8.01
C PHE A 660 30.87 -11.64 -6.95
N LEU A 661 30.55 -11.94 -5.68
CA LEU A 661 30.72 -10.97 -4.59
C LEU A 661 32.18 -10.53 -4.45
N LYS A 662 33.13 -11.49 -4.52
CA LYS A 662 34.58 -11.17 -4.55
C LYS A 662 35.01 -10.34 -5.76
N MET A 663 34.31 -10.44 -6.89
CA MET A 663 34.61 -9.64 -8.09
C MET A 663 34.22 -8.17 -7.92
N ILE A 664 33.26 -7.89 -7.07
CA ILE A 664 32.73 -6.52 -6.83
C ILE A 664 33.20 -5.91 -5.51
N GLU A 665 33.81 -6.71 -4.61
CA GLU A 665 34.57 -6.21 -3.44
C GLU A 665 35.84 -5.45 -3.93
#